data_fdb6afeb78fb93418ec409853a40c60e
#
_entry.id   fdb6afeb78fb93418ec409853a40c60e
#
_cell.length_a   1.000
_cell.length_b   1.000
_cell.length_c   1.000
_cell.angle_alpha   90.00
_cell.angle_beta   90.00
_cell.angle_gamma   90.00
#
_symmetry.space_group_name_H-M   'P 1'
#
loop_
_entity.id
_entity.type
_entity.pdbx_description
1 polymer ?
#
loop_
_entity_poly.entity_id
_entity_poly.type
_entity_poly.pdbx_seq_one_letter_code
_entity_poly.pdbx_strand_id
1 'polypeptide(L)'
;MKRFLLPLLLVWTGVSAQDAEVFKPDSIKKELRAIQIHHKLKVDGLLNDEEWKLAPSSPHFTQIEPFQGNKPNHQTEVKVLYNNHFLYFGIISKDSLGKKAIRATDFKRDFNALQHDLIMLSFDGFNDQRNAISLGTNPYGVQRDLLSFDDLYYDMDWDGLWRVRTSRSDSGWVAEIAIPWQTLRYPKTADSIQNWGINIYRNRRLSNEVSALSAFPRSFTAMRMNYAGKLTNLKPPPPTSNIRFQPYFLTSYDHYSGYDASVKPEATSVKVGGEMKWAINTNTIFDLTINTDFAQADADRQVNNVSRFSVFFPERRQFFLENASLFGVGISRNPDESGGNMRIQPFFSRRIGLDDKGNPIPIEIGGRIVYRSDKRNFGAILMRQKELGDSPATNFFVGRFSENFGKQNRVGGLLTLKNRPDGTNIVSTVDAFFRLSDTHSLNTLVSQSSSSITGKNGMTAYAQYFFVNNQFKIWWTQSIVTKDYDPELGFVSRNDVVATTPGIFWWYRGKHLPFKKWLRAWEPSIFPEFYHQASTGKLIERVWTIYPIWLNLQSGGYFGYSINPTYQYLTEAFEPLGVKIGAGEYNYVRHQMYYSTDPSRVLNLQVGYSGGSYFNGHLDGADATLQFAPMPHVSLSGRFNRNHFSKVGENQTTTNVDLYSIEGRFALNPRLQLIGFYQRNSENSSQNYNIRFSWEYQPLSYIYLVFNQQAFNPYMERVRVENHVITKISYLKQF
;
A
#
# COMPACT_ATOMS: atom_id res chain seq x y z
N MET A 1 -22.28 35.11 12.61
CA MET A 1 -21.70 33.81 12.97
C MET A 1 -22.26 33.21 14.27
N LYS A 2 -23.57 33.07 14.47
CA LYS A 2 -24.14 32.49 15.71
C LYS A 2 -25.44 31.67 15.51
N ARG A 3 -25.69 31.10 14.31
CA ARG A 3 -26.96 30.35 14.07
C ARG A 3 -26.83 29.01 13.34
N PHE A 4 -25.64 28.38 13.28
CA PHE A 4 -25.44 27.08 12.58
C PHE A 4 -24.93 25.92 13.46
N LEU A 5 -24.96 26.06 14.79
CA LEU A 5 -24.43 25.04 15.73
C LEU A 5 -25.50 24.18 16.42
N LEU A 6 -26.79 24.35 16.12
CA LEU A 6 -27.86 23.72 16.93
C LEU A 6 -28.53 22.45 16.35
N PRO A 7 -28.37 21.99 15.08
CA PRO A 7 -29.01 20.72 14.70
C PRO A 7 -28.16 19.46 14.88
N LEU A 8 -26.87 19.57 15.21
CA LEU A 8 -26.02 18.38 15.39
C LEU A 8 -26.12 17.70 16.76
N LEU A 9 -26.73 18.36 17.75
CA LEU A 9 -26.86 17.83 19.13
C LEU A 9 -28.14 17.02 19.37
N LEU A 10 -29.09 17.01 18.43
CA LEU A 10 -30.38 16.33 18.62
C LEU A 10 -30.46 14.92 18.01
N VAL A 11 -29.40 14.46 17.31
CA VAL A 11 -29.31 13.06 16.80
C VAL A 11 -28.75 12.08 17.85
N TRP A 12 -28.29 12.57 18.98
CA TRP A 12 -27.59 11.79 20.00
C TRP A 12 -28.47 10.96 20.95
N THR A 13 -29.77 11.15 20.96
CA THR A 13 -30.66 10.49 21.95
C THR A 13 -31.48 9.31 21.41
N GLY A 14 -31.33 8.94 20.13
CA GLY A 14 -32.08 7.85 19.48
C GLY A 14 -31.29 6.61 19.06
N VAL A 15 -29.97 6.60 19.18
CA VAL A 15 -29.13 5.45 18.80
C VAL A 15 -28.65 4.74 20.06
N SER A 16 -29.59 4.33 20.91
CA SER A 16 -29.29 3.42 21.99
C SER A 16 -29.39 1.97 21.51
N ALA A 17 -28.24 1.32 21.59
CA ALA A 17 -28.08 -0.11 21.82
C ALA A 17 -28.60 -1.08 20.77
N GLN A 18 -27.82 -1.29 19.72
CA GLN A 18 -27.71 -2.64 19.14
C GLN A 18 -26.31 -2.80 18.56
N ASP A 19 -25.53 -3.68 19.20
CA ASP A 19 -24.12 -4.00 18.96
C ASP A 19 -23.10 -2.98 19.53
N ALA A 20 -23.40 -2.36 20.63
CA ALA A 20 -22.48 -1.54 21.43
C ALA A 20 -21.51 -2.39 22.29
N GLU A 21 -21.34 -3.67 22.04
CA GLU A 21 -20.18 -4.36 22.56
C GLU A 21 -18.96 -3.93 21.76
N VAL A 22 -18.30 -2.88 22.25
CA VAL A 22 -16.92 -2.61 21.90
C VAL A 22 -16.17 -3.88 22.18
N PHE A 23 -15.73 -4.57 21.13
CA PHE A 23 -14.99 -5.82 21.28
C PHE A 23 -13.71 -5.48 22.05
N LYS A 24 -13.67 -5.84 23.33
CA LYS A 24 -12.52 -5.59 24.20
C LYS A 24 -11.46 -6.65 23.95
N PRO A 25 -10.18 -6.34 24.15
CA PRO A 25 -9.14 -7.36 24.21
C PRO A 25 -9.49 -8.42 25.23
N ASP A 26 -9.18 -9.69 24.94
CA ASP A 26 -9.35 -10.76 25.89
C ASP A 26 -8.66 -10.42 27.22
N SER A 27 -9.37 -10.50 28.34
CA SER A 27 -8.81 -10.26 29.67
C SER A 27 -7.73 -11.29 30.00
N ILE A 28 -7.93 -12.54 29.56
CA ILE A 28 -6.94 -13.62 29.61
C ILE A 28 -6.47 -13.84 28.18
N LYS A 29 -5.22 -13.51 27.90
CA LYS A 29 -4.61 -13.68 26.58
C LYS A 29 -4.54 -15.16 26.23
N LYS A 30 -4.98 -15.53 25.02
CA LYS A 30 -4.79 -16.88 24.48
C LYS A 30 -3.31 -17.17 24.32
N GLU A 31 -2.89 -18.37 24.67
CA GLU A 31 -1.51 -18.79 24.63
C GLU A 31 -1.27 -19.86 23.56
N LEU A 32 -0.21 -19.71 22.83
CA LEU A 32 0.33 -20.67 21.88
C LEU A 32 1.71 -21.06 22.36
N ARG A 33 1.87 -22.31 22.80
CA ARG A 33 3.12 -22.79 23.40
C ARG A 33 4.03 -23.38 22.34
N ALA A 34 5.26 -22.89 22.26
CA ALA A 34 6.31 -23.44 21.41
C ALA A 34 7.07 -24.58 22.11
N ILE A 35 7.44 -25.61 21.37
CA ILE A 35 8.23 -26.74 21.87
C ILE A 35 9.58 -26.76 21.19
N GLN A 36 10.65 -26.88 21.96
CA GLN A 36 12.01 -27.01 21.45
C GLN A 36 12.26 -28.39 20.89
N ILE A 37 12.88 -28.45 19.72
CA ILE A 37 13.35 -29.69 19.09
C ILE A 37 14.84 -29.56 18.75
N HIS A 38 15.53 -30.68 18.54
CA HIS A 38 16.96 -30.68 18.26
C HIS A 38 17.28 -30.89 16.78
N HIS A 39 16.33 -31.41 16.02
CA HIS A 39 16.50 -31.75 14.61
C HIS A 39 15.94 -30.63 13.72
N LYS A 40 16.36 -30.62 12.48
CA LYS A 40 15.82 -29.77 11.44
C LYS A 40 14.69 -30.52 10.76
N LEU A 41 13.48 -29.91 10.73
CA LEU A 41 12.34 -30.48 10.02
C LEU A 41 12.51 -30.37 8.50
N LYS A 42 11.95 -31.34 7.79
CA LYS A 42 11.81 -31.29 6.35
C LYS A 42 10.52 -30.53 6.01
N VAL A 43 10.65 -29.29 5.56
CA VAL A 43 9.49 -28.47 5.17
C VAL A 43 9.00 -28.96 3.81
N ASP A 44 8.00 -29.82 3.79
CA ASP A 44 7.40 -30.40 2.57
C ASP A 44 5.89 -30.14 2.45
N GLY A 45 5.28 -29.54 3.46
CA GLY A 45 3.85 -29.20 3.54
C GLY A 45 3.00 -30.33 4.11
N LEU A 46 3.64 -31.35 4.71
CA LEU A 46 2.99 -32.48 5.38
C LEU A 46 3.46 -32.49 6.83
N LEU A 47 2.52 -32.41 7.78
CA LEU A 47 2.85 -32.44 9.21
C LEU A 47 2.96 -33.91 9.70
N ASN A 48 3.79 -34.70 9.05
CA ASN A 48 3.98 -36.12 9.32
C ASN A 48 5.25 -36.46 10.12
N ASP A 49 6.15 -35.47 10.34
CA ASP A 49 7.29 -35.63 11.23
C ASP A 49 6.79 -35.88 12.68
N GLU A 50 7.43 -36.80 13.40
CA GLU A 50 7.02 -37.20 14.76
C GLU A 50 7.05 -36.02 15.75
N GLU A 51 7.92 -35.06 15.53
CA GLU A 51 8.07 -33.84 16.32
C GLU A 51 6.78 -33.02 16.38
N TRP A 52 5.97 -33.03 15.30
CA TRP A 52 4.67 -32.34 15.30
C TRP A 52 3.67 -32.91 16.34
N LYS A 53 3.86 -34.15 16.79
CA LYS A 53 3.05 -34.76 17.85
C LYS A 53 3.37 -34.17 19.21
N LEU A 54 4.58 -33.63 19.43
CA LEU A 54 5.01 -33.03 20.70
C LEU A 54 4.37 -31.67 20.94
N ALA A 55 4.04 -30.94 19.87
CA ALA A 55 3.47 -29.60 19.98
C ALA A 55 1.97 -29.66 20.32
N PRO A 56 1.52 -28.96 21.37
CA PRO A 56 0.10 -28.79 21.63
C PRO A 56 -0.58 -28.00 20.52
N SER A 57 -1.82 -28.33 20.24
CA SER A 57 -2.66 -27.57 19.32
C SER A 57 -3.05 -26.24 19.93
N SER A 58 -3.16 -25.21 19.04
CA SER A 58 -3.61 -23.86 19.42
C SER A 58 -5.00 -23.88 20.08
N PRO A 59 -5.33 -22.89 20.91
CA PRO A 59 -6.71 -22.61 21.30
C PRO A 59 -7.61 -22.37 20.08
N HIS A 60 -8.92 -22.49 20.27
CA HIS A 60 -9.88 -22.23 19.21
C HIS A 60 -9.83 -20.77 18.75
N PHE A 61 -9.93 -20.60 17.44
CA PHE A 61 -10.07 -19.29 16.81
C PHE A 61 -11.44 -18.68 17.08
N THR A 62 -11.53 -17.37 16.94
CA THR A 62 -12.77 -16.61 17.07
C THR A 62 -13.08 -15.98 15.71
N GLN A 63 -14.34 -16.03 15.29
CA GLN A 63 -14.78 -15.41 14.04
C GLN A 63 -14.78 -13.89 14.17
N ILE A 64 -14.23 -13.21 13.17
CA ILE A 64 -14.23 -11.74 13.03
C ILE A 64 -15.31 -11.32 12.03
N GLU A 65 -15.40 -12.02 10.90
CA GLU A 65 -16.41 -11.83 9.85
C GLU A 65 -17.04 -13.18 9.48
N PRO A 66 -18.34 -13.25 9.17
CA PRO A 66 -19.34 -12.17 9.23
C PRO A 66 -19.90 -11.90 10.64
N PHE A 67 -19.79 -12.84 11.59
CA PHE A 67 -20.41 -12.77 12.92
C PHE A 67 -19.34 -12.70 14.00
N GLN A 68 -18.97 -11.47 14.34
CA GLN A 68 -17.90 -11.19 15.31
C GLN A 68 -18.17 -11.85 16.66
N GLY A 69 -17.16 -12.55 17.20
CA GLY A 69 -17.22 -13.22 18.50
C GLY A 69 -17.74 -14.66 18.43
N ASN A 70 -18.31 -15.11 17.32
CA ASN A 70 -18.79 -16.48 17.18
C ASN A 70 -17.65 -17.48 17.00
N LYS A 71 -17.99 -18.77 17.09
CA LYS A 71 -17.09 -19.86 16.66
C LYS A 71 -16.99 -19.83 15.13
N PRO A 72 -15.79 -20.04 14.56
CA PRO A 72 -15.64 -20.17 13.11
C PRO A 72 -16.37 -21.41 12.60
N ASN A 73 -16.93 -21.35 11.40
CA ASN A 73 -17.52 -22.50 10.73
C ASN A 73 -16.44 -23.51 10.29
N HIS A 74 -15.22 -23.03 10.06
CA HIS A 74 -14.10 -23.82 9.61
C HIS A 74 -12.93 -23.67 10.59
N GLN A 75 -12.56 -24.77 11.23
CA GLN A 75 -11.52 -24.77 12.25
C GLN A 75 -10.12 -24.58 11.65
N THR A 76 -9.29 -23.89 12.40
CA THR A 76 -7.86 -23.77 12.15
C THR A 76 -7.11 -24.27 13.37
N GLU A 77 -6.13 -25.12 13.15
CA GLU A 77 -5.26 -25.67 14.18
C GLU A 77 -3.82 -25.25 13.87
N VAL A 78 -3.10 -24.81 14.89
CA VAL A 78 -1.72 -24.35 14.76
C VAL A 78 -0.86 -25.04 15.80
N LYS A 79 0.31 -25.50 15.40
CA LYS A 79 1.34 -26.08 16.23
C LYS A 79 2.65 -25.32 16.03
N VAL A 80 3.45 -25.18 17.07
CA VAL A 80 4.71 -24.43 17.03
C VAL A 80 5.86 -25.26 17.59
N LEU A 81 6.90 -25.36 16.78
CA LEU A 81 8.18 -25.98 17.13
C LEU A 81 9.30 -24.98 16.88
N TYR A 82 10.44 -25.16 17.54
CA TYR A 82 11.62 -24.38 17.22
C TYR A 82 12.91 -25.13 17.52
N ASN A 83 13.98 -24.76 16.86
CA ASN A 83 15.36 -25.18 17.18
C ASN A 83 16.31 -23.96 17.12
N ASN A 84 17.61 -24.20 17.18
CA ASN A 84 18.60 -23.11 17.16
C ASN A 84 18.65 -22.33 15.81
N HIS A 85 17.98 -22.78 14.76
CA HIS A 85 18.05 -22.15 13.44
C HIS A 85 16.71 -21.57 12.99
N PHE A 86 15.60 -22.21 13.38
CA PHE A 86 14.28 -21.90 12.83
C PHE A 86 13.19 -21.94 13.90
N LEU A 87 12.21 -21.07 13.70
CA LEU A 87 10.88 -21.16 14.31
C LEU A 87 9.95 -21.78 13.26
N TYR A 88 9.24 -22.87 13.61
CA TYR A 88 8.38 -23.63 12.71
C TYR A 88 6.92 -23.48 13.10
N PHE A 89 6.06 -23.34 12.08
CA PHE A 89 4.61 -23.39 12.25
C PHE A 89 4.02 -24.48 11.36
N GLY A 90 3.26 -25.37 11.96
CA GLY A 90 2.39 -26.33 11.29
C GLY A 90 0.94 -25.87 11.42
N ILE A 91 0.27 -25.59 10.31
CA ILE A 91 -1.06 -25.01 10.28
C ILE A 91 -1.99 -25.89 9.47
N ILE A 92 -3.09 -26.34 10.08
CA ILE A 92 -4.13 -27.16 9.47
C ILE A 92 -5.38 -26.29 9.31
N SER A 93 -5.73 -25.96 8.09
CA SER A 93 -6.94 -25.21 7.73
C SER A 93 -8.03 -26.17 7.29
N LYS A 94 -8.85 -26.65 8.23
CA LYS A 94 -9.93 -27.61 7.95
C LYS A 94 -11.02 -26.98 7.09
N ASP A 95 -11.52 -27.74 6.11
CA ASP A 95 -12.62 -27.33 5.25
C ASP A 95 -13.37 -28.57 4.75
N SER A 96 -14.66 -28.62 4.97
CA SER A 96 -15.50 -29.76 4.56
C SER A 96 -15.66 -29.89 3.03
N LEU A 97 -15.40 -28.81 2.29
CA LEU A 97 -15.40 -28.81 0.82
C LEU A 97 -14.00 -29.07 0.23
N GLY A 98 -12.98 -29.12 1.07
CA GLY A 98 -11.60 -29.42 0.71
C GLY A 98 -11.08 -28.53 -0.41
N LYS A 99 -10.46 -29.15 -1.43
CA LYS A 99 -9.90 -28.43 -2.59
C LYS A 99 -10.90 -27.55 -3.34
N LYS A 100 -12.20 -27.90 -3.34
CA LYS A 100 -13.26 -27.13 -4.02
C LYS A 100 -13.53 -25.77 -3.38
N ALA A 101 -13.20 -25.62 -2.08
CA ALA A 101 -13.37 -24.36 -1.37
C ALA A 101 -12.26 -23.36 -1.67
N ILE A 102 -11.10 -23.81 -2.12
CA ILE A 102 -9.89 -22.99 -2.28
C ILE A 102 -10.10 -21.91 -3.32
N ARG A 103 -9.74 -20.68 -2.96
CA ARG A 103 -9.71 -19.51 -3.82
C ARG A 103 -8.28 -18.96 -3.88
N ALA A 104 -7.74 -18.88 -5.09
CA ALA A 104 -6.49 -18.22 -5.41
C ALA A 104 -6.49 -17.87 -6.90
N THR A 105 -6.26 -16.63 -7.25
CA THR A 105 -6.39 -16.12 -8.62
C THR A 105 -5.07 -16.07 -9.39
N ASP A 106 -3.95 -16.06 -8.66
CA ASP A 106 -2.61 -16.02 -9.28
C ASP A 106 -1.51 -16.50 -8.32
N PHE A 107 -0.25 -16.47 -8.79
CA PHE A 107 0.95 -16.77 -8.01
C PHE A 107 1.81 -15.53 -7.74
N LYS A 108 1.24 -14.35 -7.77
CA LYS A 108 1.99 -13.14 -7.47
C LYS A 108 2.38 -13.11 -5.98
N ARG A 109 3.70 -12.89 -5.69
CA ARG A 109 4.14 -12.56 -4.33
C ARG A 109 3.42 -11.30 -3.86
N ASP A 110 3.16 -11.18 -2.59
CA ASP A 110 2.40 -10.08 -1.97
C ASP A 110 0.99 -9.90 -2.57
N PHE A 111 0.37 -11.04 -2.84
CA PHE A 111 -0.94 -11.15 -3.44
C PHE A 111 -2.01 -10.36 -2.67
N ASN A 112 -3.05 -9.95 -3.37
CA ASN A 112 -4.19 -9.29 -2.74
C ASN A 112 -4.98 -10.26 -1.86
N ALA A 113 -5.05 -10.01 -0.56
CA ALA A 113 -5.76 -10.82 0.42
C ALA A 113 -7.27 -10.97 0.13
N LEU A 114 -7.87 -10.07 -0.66
CA LEU A 114 -9.27 -10.16 -1.08
C LEU A 114 -9.48 -11.15 -2.22
N GLN A 115 -8.43 -11.60 -2.88
CA GLN A 115 -8.49 -12.53 -4.02
C GLN A 115 -8.10 -13.95 -3.63
N HIS A 116 -7.54 -14.16 -2.44
CA HIS A 116 -6.95 -15.43 -2.02
C HIS A 116 -7.45 -15.87 -0.65
N ASP A 117 -7.57 -17.18 -0.46
CA ASP A 117 -7.51 -17.76 0.87
C ASP A 117 -6.14 -17.46 1.47
N LEU A 118 -6.11 -17.16 2.76
CA LEU A 118 -4.90 -16.69 3.42
C LEU A 118 -4.85 -17.16 4.87
N ILE A 119 -3.66 -17.59 5.28
CA ILE A 119 -3.23 -17.63 6.68
C ILE A 119 -2.14 -16.58 6.83
N MET A 120 -2.23 -15.74 7.87
CA MET A 120 -1.20 -14.77 8.23
C MET A 120 -0.84 -14.87 9.69
N LEU A 121 0.46 -14.92 9.95
CA LEU A 121 1.09 -14.87 11.26
C LEU A 121 1.59 -13.45 11.49
N SER A 122 1.24 -12.82 12.61
CA SER A 122 1.74 -11.49 13.00
C SER A 122 2.45 -11.58 14.32
N PHE A 123 3.73 -11.22 14.35
CA PHE A 123 4.63 -11.36 15.50
C PHE A 123 5.02 -10.00 16.06
N ASP A 124 4.94 -9.85 17.37
CA ASP A 124 5.55 -8.78 18.16
C ASP A 124 6.64 -9.39 19.05
N GLY A 125 7.86 -9.46 18.49
CA GLY A 125 8.99 -10.09 19.17
C GLY A 125 9.55 -9.25 20.32
N PHE A 126 9.30 -7.94 20.34
CA PHE A 126 9.67 -7.04 21.45
C PHE A 126 8.59 -6.97 22.52
N ASN A 127 7.38 -7.49 22.25
CA ASN A 127 6.20 -7.39 23.09
C ASN A 127 5.85 -5.94 23.46
N ASP A 128 6.03 -5.04 22.49
CA ASP A 128 5.80 -3.59 22.61
C ASP A 128 4.34 -3.20 22.32
N GLN A 129 3.53 -4.13 21.80
CA GLN A 129 2.13 -3.97 21.38
C GLN A 129 1.91 -2.92 20.29
N ARG A 130 2.95 -2.58 19.54
CA ARG A 130 2.97 -1.49 18.55
C ARG A 130 3.32 -2.00 17.16
N ASN A 131 4.34 -2.85 17.08
CA ASN A 131 4.99 -3.22 15.83
C ASN A 131 4.78 -4.71 15.56
N ALA A 132 4.57 -5.06 14.30
CA ALA A 132 4.45 -6.46 13.92
C ALA A 132 5.24 -6.77 12.64
N ILE A 133 5.86 -7.95 12.64
CA ILE A 133 6.31 -8.64 11.42
C ILE A 133 5.20 -9.60 11.05
N SER A 134 4.67 -9.49 9.83
CA SER A 134 3.59 -10.37 9.39
C SER A 134 4.04 -11.21 8.19
N LEU A 135 3.82 -12.51 8.28
CA LEU A 135 4.15 -13.51 7.27
C LEU A 135 2.90 -14.30 6.91
N GLY A 136 2.50 -14.23 5.65
CA GLY A 136 1.28 -14.85 5.17
C GLY A 136 1.51 -15.79 3.98
N THR A 137 0.65 -16.78 3.85
CA THR A 137 0.67 -17.69 2.71
C THR A 137 -0.74 -18.08 2.29
N ASN A 138 -0.88 -18.38 1.00
CA ASN A 138 -2.09 -18.96 0.44
C ASN A 138 -1.97 -20.51 0.31
N PRO A 139 -3.03 -21.23 -0.08
CA PRO A 139 -3.00 -22.68 -0.23
C PRO A 139 -2.01 -23.23 -1.28
N TYR A 140 -1.35 -22.37 -2.05
CA TYR A 140 -0.34 -22.74 -3.05
C TYR A 140 1.09 -22.37 -2.64
N GLY A 141 1.28 -21.92 -1.38
CA GLY A 141 2.58 -21.58 -0.84
C GLY A 141 3.16 -20.26 -1.39
N VAL A 142 2.31 -19.39 -1.93
CA VAL A 142 2.71 -18.02 -2.29
C VAL A 142 2.91 -17.21 -1.03
N GLN A 143 4.00 -16.47 -0.96
CA GLN A 143 4.38 -15.68 0.20
C GLN A 143 3.81 -14.26 0.11
N ARG A 144 3.45 -13.73 1.27
CA ARG A 144 3.10 -12.34 1.49
C ARG A 144 3.71 -11.92 2.83
N ASP A 145 4.51 -10.88 2.81
CA ASP A 145 5.17 -10.36 4.00
C ASP A 145 5.01 -8.84 4.10
N LEU A 146 5.02 -8.35 5.31
CA LEU A 146 4.97 -6.92 5.58
C LEU A 146 5.43 -6.60 7.01
N LEU A 147 5.81 -5.35 7.21
CA LEU A 147 6.02 -4.78 8.54
C LEU A 147 4.87 -3.80 8.85
N SER A 148 4.41 -3.83 10.09
CA SER A 148 3.39 -2.90 10.58
C SER A 148 3.94 -2.09 11.76
N PHE A 149 3.62 -0.80 11.81
CA PHE A 149 4.04 0.12 12.84
C PHE A 149 2.84 0.92 13.35
N ASP A 150 2.57 0.85 14.64
CA ASP A 150 1.45 1.50 15.34
C ASP A 150 0.06 1.14 14.78
N ASP A 151 -0.07 0.09 13.95
CA ASP A 151 -1.27 -0.24 13.16
C ASP A 151 -1.75 0.92 12.27
N LEU A 152 -0.81 1.73 11.80
CA LEU A 152 -1.04 2.90 10.95
C LEU A 152 -0.21 2.88 9.68
N TYR A 153 1.05 2.46 9.80
CA TYR A 153 2.00 2.42 8.71
C TYR A 153 2.36 0.99 8.39
N TYR A 154 2.33 0.66 7.10
CA TYR A 154 2.60 -0.68 6.60
C TYR A 154 3.68 -0.62 5.53
N ASP A 155 4.79 -1.31 5.75
CA ASP A 155 5.80 -1.56 4.72
C ASP A 155 5.41 -2.86 4.00
N MET A 156 4.59 -2.75 2.94
CA MET A 156 4.02 -3.88 2.20
C MET A 156 5.02 -4.56 1.27
N ASP A 157 6.13 -3.89 1.01
CA ASP A 157 7.17 -4.34 0.07
C ASP A 157 8.42 -4.86 0.80
N TRP A 158 8.30 -5.09 2.11
CA TRP A 158 9.36 -5.74 2.88
C TRP A 158 9.38 -7.23 2.62
N ASP A 159 10.54 -7.76 2.21
CA ASP A 159 10.75 -9.17 1.91
C ASP A 159 11.57 -9.87 3.01
N GLY A 160 10.95 -10.78 3.71
CA GLY A 160 11.58 -11.70 4.65
C GLY A 160 12.16 -12.94 3.96
N LEU A 161 13.25 -13.48 4.50
CA LEU A 161 13.72 -14.82 4.12
C LEU A 161 13.05 -15.86 5.01
N TRP A 162 12.10 -16.59 4.47
CA TRP A 162 11.41 -17.69 5.13
C TRP A 162 10.98 -18.74 4.11
N ARG A 163 10.56 -19.88 4.58
CA ARG A 163 10.18 -21.01 3.71
C ARG A 163 8.78 -21.46 4.06
N VAL A 164 8.00 -21.79 3.05
CA VAL A 164 6.68 -22.39 3.19
C VAL A 164 6.48 -23.48 2.14
N ARG A 165 5.81 -24.55 2.56
CA ARG A 165 5.24 -25.57 1.66
C ARG A 165 3.81 -25.82 2.10
N THR A 166 2.97 -26.13 1.14
CA THR A 166 1.55 -26.36 1.38
C THR A 166 1.10 -27.63 0.68
N SER A 167 0.16 -28.33 1.31
CA SER A 167 -0.57 -29.42 0.68
C SER A 167 -2.08 -29.16 0.74
N ARG A 168 -2.79 -29.73 -0.20
CA ARG A 168 -4.24 -29.56 -0.35
C ARG A 168 -4.89 -30.94 -0.42
N SER A 169 -5.93 -31.15 0.38
CA SER A 169 -6.66 -32.40 0.51
C SER A 169 -8.17 -32.19 0.40
N ASP A 170 -8.93 -33.23 0.49
CA ASP A 170 -10.40 -33.16 0.54
C ASP A 170 -10.95 -32.70 1.90
N SER A 171 -10.07 -32.54 2.92
CA SER A 171 -10.39 -32.00 4.23
C SER A 171 -9.89 -30.58 4.49
N GLY A 172 -9.31 -29.93 3.46
CA GLY A 172 -8.75 -28.56 3.54
C GLY A 172 -7.33 -28.47 3.02
N TRP A 173 -6.52 -27.65 3.67
CA TRP A 173 -5.12 -27.45 3.31
C TRP A 173 -4.23 -27.28 4.53
N VAL A 174 -2.97 -27.60 4.35
CA VAL A 174 -1.93 -27.52 5.37
C VAL A 174 -0.86 -26.58 4.90
N ALA A 175 -0.32 -25.76 5.81
CA ALA A 175 0.88 -24.99 5.60
C ALA A 175 1.94 -25.40 6.62
N GLU A 176 3.13 -25.68 6.14
CA GLU A 176 4.33 -25.89 6.94
C GLU A 176 5.31 -24.78 6.66
N ILE A 177 5.66 -24.02 7.71
CA ILE A 177 6.43 -22.78 7.63
C ILE A 177 7.69 -22.93 8.47
N ALA A 178 8.84 -22.53 7.93
CA ALA A 178 10.11 -22.40 8.64
C ALA A 178 10.66 -20.98 8.51
N ILE A 179 10.81 -20.30 9.63
CA ILE A 179 11.27 -18.93 9.71
C ILE A 179 12.65 -18.91 10.36
N PRO A 180 13.72 -18.57 9.64
CA PRO A 180 15.04 -18.38 10.24
C PRO A 180 14.96 -17.31 11.32
N TRP A 181 15.64 -17.52 12.45
CA TRP A 181 15.68 -16.52 13.52
C TRP A 181 16.18 -15.15 13.05
N GLN A 182 17.06 -15.13 12.06
CA GLN A 182 17.59 -13.90 11.43
C GLN A 182 16.54 -13.08 10.68
N THR A 183 15.37 -13.64 10.37
CA THR A 183 14.25 -12.92 9.76
C THR A 183 13.43 -12.17 10.80
N LEU A 184 13.41 -12.67 12.03
CA LEU A 184 12.65 -12.11 13.14
C LEU A 184 13.49 -11.09 13.94
N ARG A 185 12.80 -10.16 14.60
CA ARG A 185 13.42 -9.16 15.46
C ARG A 185 12.94 -9.38 16.89
N TYR A 186 13.88 -9.53 17.81
CA TYR A 186 13.60 -9.77 19.22
C TYR A 186 14.77 -9.28 20.08
N PRO A 187 14.56 -8.98 21.39
CA PRO A 187 15.60 -8.48 22.26
C PRO A 187 16.67 -9.55 22.53
N LYS A 188 17.90 -9.09 22.69
CA LYS A 188 18.99 -9.94 23.20
C LYS A 188 18.81 -10.10 24.69
N THR A 189 18.33 -11.28 25.09
CA THR A 189 18.24 -11.68 26.50
C THR A 189 19.10 -12.93 26.69
N ALA A 190 20.02 -12.88 27.63
CA ALA A 190 20.84 -14.04 27.92
C ALA A 190 19.96 -15.12 28.58
N ASP A 191 19.92 -16.32 27.98
CA ASP A 191 19.34 -17.56 28.51
C ASP A 191 17.89 -17.52 29.06
N SER A 192 17.14 -16.46 28.84
CA SER A 192 15.77 -16.34 29.36
C SER A 192 14.72 -16.81 28.36
N ILE A 193 13.68 -17.45 28.88
CA ILE A 193 12.46 -17.75 28.12
C ILE A 193 11.78 -16.42 27.77
N GLN A 194 11.50 -16.24 26.48
CA GLN A 194 10.80 -15.08 25.95
C GLN A 194 9.33 -15.41 25.69
N ASN A 195 8.48 -14.41 25.86
CA ASN A 195 7.08 -14.44 25.45
C ASN A 195 6.86 -13.29 24.46
N TRP A 196 6.37 -13.62 23.27
CA TRP A 196 6.09 -12.67 22.21
C TRP A 196 4.59 -12.44 22.06
N GLY A 197 4.21 -11.28 21.53
CA GLY A 197 2.87 -11.10 21.00
C GLY A 197 2.71 -11.91 19.69
N ILE A 198 1.56 -12.58 19.52
CA ILE A 198 1.23 -13.26 18.28
C ILE A 198 -0.26 -13.13 17.99
N ASN A 199 -0.60 -12.83 16.75
CA ASN A 199 -1.93 -13.08 16.24
C ASN A 199 -1.85 -13.86 14.92
N ILE A 200 -2.81 -14.74 14.71
CA ILE A 200 -2.91 -15.57 13.50
C ILE A 200 -4.32 -15.41 12.99
N TYR A 201 -4.46 -15.02 11.73
CA TYR A 201 -5.79 -14.97 11.14
C TYR A 201 -5.87 -15.79 9.85
N ARG A 202 -7.05 -16.34 9.61
CA ARG A 202 -7.44 -17.05 8.41
C ARG A 202 -8.51 -16.26 7.68
N ASN A 203 -8.32 -16.06 6.40
CA ASN A 203 -9.33 -15.54 5.48
C ASN A 203 -9.76 -16.67 4.54
N ARG A 204 -11.00 -17.13 4.66
CA ARG A 204 -11.63 -18.11 3.76
C ARG A 204 -12.54 -17.38 2.79
N ARG A 205 -12.09 -17.26 1.53
CA ARG A 205 -12.77 -16.41 0.56
C ARG A 205 -14.11 -16.96 0.07
N LEU A 206 -14.27 -18.27 -0.03
CA LEU A 206 -15.54 -18.85 -0.53
C LEU A 206 -16.76 -18.39 0.27
N SER A 207 -16.64 -18.21 1.59
CA SER A 207 -17.71 -17.72 2.48
C SER A 207 -17.45 -16.30 2.98
N ASN A 208 -16.33 -15.68 2.60
CA ASN A 208 -15.88 -14.41 3.16
C ASN A 208 -15.81 -14.44 4.70
N GLU A 209 -15.38 -15.59 5.24
CA GLU A 209 -15.19 -15.79 6.67
C GLU A 209 -13.76 -15.40 7.06
N VAL A 210 -13.63 -14.54 8.04
CA VAL A 210 -12.38 -14.21 8.70
C VAL A 210 -12.44 -14.71 10.12
N SER A 211 -11.43 -15.45 10.54
CA SER A 211 -11.26 -15.90 11.92
C SER A 211 -9.84 -15.64 12.42
N ALA A 212 -9.66 -15.41 13.70
CA ALA A 212 -8.36 -15.12 14.29
C ALA A 212 -8.15 -15.91 15.60
N LEU A 213 -6.88 -16.19 15.91
CA LEU A 213 -6.50 -16.80 17.19
C LEU A 213 -6.99 -15.93 18.33
N SER A 214 -6.60 -14.67 18.37
CA SER A 214 -7.11 -13.65 19.28
C SER A 214 -7.98 -12.67 18.53
N ALA A 215 -9.17 -12.45 19.04
CA ALA A 215 -10.15 -11.60 18.41
C ALA A 215 -9.77 -10.12 18.53
N PHE A 216 -10.17 -9.36 17.54
CA PHE A 216 -9.99 -7.90 17.47
C PHE A 216 -11.22 -7.24 16.83
N PRO A 217 -11.49 -5.95 17.11
CA PRO A 217 -12.56 -5.23 16.44
C PRO A 217 -12.36 -5.25 14.92
N ARG A 218 -13.44 -5.47 14.15
CA ARG A 218 -13.36 -5.55 12.67
C ARG A 218 -12.94 -4.23 12.00
N SER A 219 -12.99 -3.12 12.72
CA SER A 219 -12.46 -1.81 12.30
C SER A 219 -10.93 -1.71 12.35
N PHE A 220 -10.26 -2.70 12.95
CA PHE A 220 -8.80 -2.80 13.04
C PHE A 220 -8.30 -4.00 12.24
N THR A 221 -6.97 -4.18 12.25
CA THR A 221 -6.33 -5.33 11.61
C THR A 221 -5.80 -6.32 12.66
N ALA A 222 -5.46 -7.54 12.22
CA ALA A 222 -4.80 -8.53 13.08
C ALA A 222 -3.39 -8.10 13.56
N MET A 223 -2.86 -7.04 12.97
CA MET A 223 -1.55 -6.46 13.30
C MET A 223 -1.62 -5.45 14.45
N ARG A 224 -2.81 -5.18 14.97
CA ARG A 224 -2.98 -4.38 16.18
C ARG A 224 -2.64 -5.21 17.42
N MET A 225 -1.36 -5.22 17.80
CA MET A 225 -0.78 -6.19 18.72
C MET A 225 -1.26 -6.08 20.18
N ASN A 226 -1.93 -4.99 20.57
CA ASN A 226 -2.60 -4.94 21.89
C ASN A 226 -3.74 -5.97 22.03
N TYR A 227 -4.31 -6.47 20.92
CA TYR A 227 -5.28 -7.58 20.88
C TYR A 227 -4.63 -8.95 20.72
N ALA A 228 -3.34 -9.03 20.47
CA ALA A 228 -2.64 -10.28 20.25
C ALA A 228 -2.64 -11.21 21.47
N GLY A 229 -2.61 -12.50 21.21
CA GLY A 229 -2.29 -13.53 22.19
C GLY A 229 -0.79 -13.58 22.50
N LYS A 230 -0.36 -14.63 23.17
CA LYS A 230 1.04 -14.86 23.56
C LYS A 230 1.60 -16.10 22.89
N LEU A 231 2.78 -15.98 22.31
CA LEU A 231 3.63 -17.10 21.95
C LEU A 231 4.62 -17.31 23.08
N THR A 232 4.49 -18.43 23.78
CA THR A 232 5.20 -18.70 25.03
C THR A 232 6.23 -19.81 24.88
N ASN A 233 7.12 -19.92 25.87
CA ASN A 233 8.15 -20.96 25.96
C ASN A 233 9.20 -20.89 24.82
N LEU A 234 9.50 -19.69 24.32
CA LEU A 234 10.55 -19.48 23.34
C LEU A 234 11.90 -19.25 24.01
N LYS A 235 12.92 -19.95 23.56
CA LYS A 235 14.32 -19.70 23.89
C LYS A 235 15.09 -19.46 22.58
N PRO A 236 14.92 -18.27 21.95
CA PRO A 236 15.60 -17.98 20.69
C PRO A 236 17.11 -17.88 20.90
N PRO A 237 17.93 -18.24 19.88
CA PRO A 237 19.37 -18.02 19.96
C PRO A 237 19.68 -16.53 20.05
N PRO A 238 20.87 -16.16 20.57
CA PRO A 238 21.29 -14.77 20.54
C PRO A 238 21.24 -14.24 19.12
N PRO A 239 20.72 -13.02 18.91
CA PRO A 239 20.72 -12.41 17.59
C PRO A 239 22.14 -12.27 17.05
N THR A 240 22.36 -12.70 15.82
CA THR A 240 23.64 -12.61 15.13
C THR A 240 23.62 -11.50 14.08
N SER A 241 24.79 -10.94 13.80
CA SER A 241 24.97 -10.08 12.63
C SER A 241 24.68 -10.86 11.36
N ASN A 242 24.06 -10.22 10.39
CA ASN A 242 23.65 -10.83 9.13
C ASN A 242 23.97 -9.88 7.99
N ILE A 243 24.76 -10.33 7.05
CA ILE A 243 25.10 -9.57 5.85
C ILE A 243 24.47 -10.28 4.66
N ARG A 244 23.70 -9.53 3.87
CA ARG A 244 23.17 -9.94 2.58
C ARG A 244 23.86 -9.11 1.50
N PHE A 245 24.35 -9.77 0.48
CA PHE A 245 24.96 -9.12 -0.68
C PHE A 245 24.23 -9.58 -1.94
N GLN A 246 23.77 -8.62 -2.75
CA GLN A 246 22.98 -8.88 -3.95
C GLN A 246 23.57 -8.12 -5.14
N PRO A 247 24.65 -8.62 -5.76
CA PRO A 247 25.14 -8.10 -7.02
C PRO A 247 24.15 -8.36 -8.15
N TYR A 248 24.18 -7.47 -9.15
CA TYR A 248 23.46 -7.69 -10.39
C TYR A 248 24.28 -7.31 -11.62
N PHE A 249 23.93 -7.96 -12.71
CA PHE A 249 24.37 -7.64 -14.06
C PHE A 249 23.15 -7.32 -14.90
N LEU A 250 23.21 -6.22 -15.65
CA LEU A 250 22.15 -5.79 -16.54
C LEU A 250 22.72 -5.43 -17.90
N THR A 251 22.03 -5.85 -18.95
CA THR A 251 22.26 -5.40 -20.33
C THR A 251 20.96 -4.88 -20.90
N SER A 252 21.00 -3.75 -21.60
CA SER A 252 19.87 -3.24 -22.37
C SER A 252 20.27 -3.00 -23.82
N TYR A 253 19.32 -3.23 -24.72
CA TYR A 253 19.35 -2.83 -26.11
C TYR A 253 18.14 -1.94 -26.37
N ASP A 254 18.38 -0.73 -26.84
CA ASP A 254 17.39 0.28 -27.12
C ASP A 254 17.38 0.57 -28.62
N HIS A 255 16.18 0.60 -29.23
CA HIS A 255 16.00 0.92 -30.63
C HIS A 255 14.94 2.01 -30.77
N TYR A 256 15.29 3.12 -31.45
CA TYR A 256 14.48 4.28 -31.64
C TYR A 256 14.17 4.49 -33.11
N SER A 257 12.91 4.68 -33.48
CA SER A 257 12.50 5.00 -34.86
C SER A 257 11.50 6.17 -34.88
N GLY A 258 11.47 6.89 -35.99
CA GLY A 258 10.61 8.10 -36.14
C GLY A 258 11.13 9.34 -35.42
N TYR A 259 12.37 9.32 -34.93
CA TYR A 259 13.05 10.44 -34.31
C TYR A 259 13.89 11.23 -35.34
N ASP A 260 14.29 12.44 -34.96
CA ASP A 260 15.21 13.25 -35.72
C ASP A 260 16.62 12.63 -35.70
N ALA A 261 17.46 13.03 -36.65
CA ALA A 261 18.83 12.51 -36.81
C ALA A 261 19.75 12.75 -35.58
N SER A 262 19.33 13.60 -34.63
CA SER A 262 20.04 13.86 -33.38
C SER A 262 19.95 12.68 -32.40
N VAL A 263 18.93 11.81 -32.52
CA VAL A 263 18.73 10.63 -31.68
C VAL A 263 19.40 9.43 -32.37
N LYS A 264 20.37 8.81 -31.70
CA LYS A 264 20.97 7.57 -32.19
C LYS A 264 19.91 6.48 -32.29
N PRO A 265 19.72 5.84 -33.45
CA PRO A 265 18.65 4.85 -33.63
C PRO A 265 18.82 3.60 -32.77
N GLU A 266 20.03 3.30 -32.33
CA GLU A 266 20.34 2.13 -31.51
C GLU A 266 21.32 2.50 -30.39
N ALA A 267 21.09 1.93 -29.22
CA ALA A 267 21.99 2.05 -28.09
C ALA A 267 22.05 0.73 -27.32
N THR A 268 23.23 0.30 -26.95
CA THR A 268 23.44 -0.83 -26.07
C THR A 268 24.13 -0.35 -24.80
N SER A 269 23.64 -0.79 -23.66
CA SER A 269 24.26 -0.50 -22.38
C SER A 269 24.50 -1.76 -21.55
N VAL A 270 25.59 -1.74 -20.80
CA VAL A 270 25.93 -2.76 -19.81
C VAL A 270 26.13 -2.08 -18.48
N LYS A 271 25.47 -2.57 -17.45
CA LYS A 271 25.55 -2.05 -16.10
C LYS A 271 25.85 -3.17 -15.12
N VAL A 272 26.72 -2.88 -14.18
CA VAL A 272 26.99 -3.72 -13.01
C VAL A 272 26.71 -2.88 -11.78
N GLY A 273 26.00 -3.45 -10.84
CA GLY A 273 25.69 -2.80 -9.59
C GLY A 273 25.39 -3.82 -8.51
N GLY A 274 24.94 -3.34 -7.37
CA GLY A 274 24.60 -4.25 -6.30
C GLY A 274 24.12 -3.54 -5.06
N GLU A 275 23.52 -4.34 -4.19
CA GLU A 275 23.03 -3.92 -2.91
C GLU A 275 23.68 -4.77 -1.81
N MET A 276 24.01 -4.12 -0.71
CA MET A 276 24.46 -4.77 0.52
C MET A 276 23.53 -4.36 1.64
N LYS A 277 23.05 -5.33 2.38
CA LYS A 277 22.27 -5.12 3.58
C LYS A 277 22.96 -5.78 4.76
N TRP A 278 23.27 -5.00 5.76
CA TRP A 278 23.94 -5.45 6.97
C TRP A 278 23.06 -5.19 8.19
N ALA A 279 22.45 -6.26 8.72
CA ALA A 279 21.85 -6.23 10.05
C ALA A 279 22.98 -6.29 11.09
N ILE A 280 23.46 -5.14 11.54
CA ILE A 280 24.56 -4.99 12.50
C ILE A 280 24.17 -5.65 13.83
N ASN A 281 22.92 -5.43 14.23
CA ASN A 281 22.27 -6.06 15.37
C ASN A 281 20.74 -6.07 15.13
N THR A 282 19.95 -6.54 16.10
CA THR A 282 18.47 -6.63 16.00
C THR A 282 17.79 -5.30 15.74
N ASN A 283 18.41 -4.21 16.13
CA ASN A 283 17.84 -2.88 16.09
C ASN A 283 18.40 -2.04 14.93
N THR A 284 19.60 -2.37 14.43
CA THR A 284 20.33 -1.54 13.46
C THR A 284 20.55 -2.26 12.15
N ILE A 285 20.09 -1.66 11.06
CA ILE A 285 20.34 -2.12 9.70
C ILE A 285 21.04 -1.01 8.94
N PHE A 286 22.08 -1.40 8.21
CA PHE A 286 22.76 -0.56 7.23
C PHE A 286 22.55 -1.14 5.83
N ASP A 287 22.12 -0.32 4.90
CA ASP A 287 21.93 -0.65 3.48
C ASP A 287 22.88 0.21 2.64
N LEU A 288 23.52 -0.40 1.65
CA LEU A 288 24.34 0.28 0.66
C LEU A 288 23.88 -0.15 -0.73
N THR A 289 23.76 0.79 -1.66
CA THR A 289 23.48 0.52 -3.06
C THR A 289 24.44 1.26 -3.97
N ILE A 290 24.86 0.60 -5.04
CA ILE A 290 25.77 1.14 -6.05
C ILE A 290 25.16 0.91 -7.43
N ASN A 291 25.12 1.94 -8.27
CA ASN A 291 24.52 1.91 -9.61
C ASN A 291 23.08 1.38 -9.59
N THR A 292 22.24 1.90 -8.71
CA THR A 292 20.86 1.42 -8.51
C THR A 292 20.08 1.36 -9.82
N ASP A 293 19.48 0.20 -10.11
CA ASP A 293 18.72 -0.04 -11.33
C ASP A 293 17.22 -0.28 -11.04
N PHE A 294 16.39 0.16 -11.96
CA PHE A 294 14.92 0.14 -11.86
C PHE A 294 14.24 -0.78 -12.89
N ALA A 295 15.01 -1.54 -13.68
CA ALA A 295 14.50 -2.37 -14.77
C ALA A 295 13.53 -3.48 -14.34
N GLN A 296 13.56 -3.87 -13.07
CA GLN A 296 12.64 -4.87 -12.50
C GLN A 296 11.32 -4.26 -12.02
N ALA A 297 11.26 -2.94 -11.84
CA ALA A 297 10.03 -2.27 -11.41
C ALA A 297 8.96 -2.34 -12.50
N ASP A 298 7.70 -2.52 -12.08
CA ASP A 298 6.57 -2.41 -13.01
C ASP A 298 6.53 -1.00 -13.59
N ALA A 299 6.37 -0.87 -14.90
CA ALA A 299 6.16 0.42 -15.54
C ALA A 299 4.87 1.08 -15.01
N ASP A 300 4.91 2.40 -14.86
CA ASP A 300 3.71 3.14 -14.48
C ASP A 300 2.66 3.01 -15.59
N ARG A 301 1.44 2.69 -15.20
CA ARG A 301 0.32 2.60 -16.12
C ARG A 301 -0.22 4.00 -16.38
N GLN A 302 -0.49 4.31 -17.64
CA GLN A 302 -1.18 5.55 -17.99
C GLN A 302 -2.59 5.56 -17.38
N VAL A 303 -3.04 6.75 -16.99
CA VAL A 303 -4.38 7.00 -16.49
C VAL A 303 -4.95 8.26 -17.15
N ASN A 304 -6.22 8.25 -17.49
CA ASN A 304 -6.92 9.44 -17.97
C ASN A 304 -7.26 10.34 -16.79
N ASN A 305 -6.53 11.45 -16.65
CA ASN A 305 -6.72 12.38 -15.54
C ASN A 305 -7.63 13.52 -15.95
N VAL A 306 -8.84 13.54 -15.44
CA VAL A 306 -9.83 14.62 -15.64
C VAL A 306 -9.77 15.71 -14.56
N SER A 307 -8.85 15.60 -13.60
CA SER A 307 -8.66 16.58 -12.55
C SER A 307 -7.48 17.52 -12.86
N ARG A 308 -7.46 18.69 -12.25
CA ARG A 308 -6.35 19.66 -12.36
C ARG A 308 -5.10 19.29 -11.56
N PHE A 309 -5.14 18.19 -10.81
CA PHE A 309 -4.04 17.78 -9.94
C PHE A 309 -3.18 16.72 -10.58
N SER A 310 -1.88 16.80 -10.34
CA SER A 310 -0.93 15.79 -10.80
C SER A 310 -1.28 14.40 -10.25
N VAL A 311 -1.13 13.39 -11.09
CA VAL A 311 -1.29 12.01 -10.68
C VAL A 311 -0.14 11.62 -9.74
N PHE A 312 -0.50 11.03 -8.61
CA PHE A 312 0.49 10.51 -7.67
C PHE A 312 0.83 9.05 -8.05
N PHE A 313 2.10 8.81 -8.37
CA PHE A 313 2.62 7.46 -8.60
C PHE A 313 3.40 7.00 -7.38
N PRO A 314 3.10 5.83 -6.80
CA PRO A 314 3.81 5.33 -5.63
C PRO A 314 5.26 4.97 -5.94
N GLU A 315 6.11 4.88 -4.91
CA GLU A 315 7.46 4.33 -5.02
C GLU A 315 7.39 2.84 -5.41
N ARG A 316 8.33 2.37 -6.23
CA ARG A 316 8.41 0.98 -6.70
C ARG A 316 9.81 0.37 -6.60
N ARG A 317 10.78 1.16 -6.18
CA ARG A 317 12.18 0.75 -6.10
C ARG A 317 12.46 0.10 -4.76
N GLN A 318 12.92 -1.15 -4.77
CA GLN A 318 13.12 -2.00 -3.58
C GLN A 318 13.90 -1.29 -2.46
N PHE A 319 15.00 -0.61 -2.81
CA PHE A 319 15.82 0.11 -1.84
C PHE A 319 14.99 1.12 -1.01
N PHE A 320 14.07 1.85 -1.65
CA PHE A 320 13.27 2.87 -0.97
C PHE A 320 12.02 2.32 -0.28
N LEU A 321 11.50 1.20 -0.75
CA LEU A 321 10.30 0.57 -0.19
C LEU A 321 10.57 -0.02 1.19
N GLU A 322 11.73 -0.62 1.37
CA GLU A 322 12.11 -1.16 2.68
C GLU A 322 12.36 -0.04 3.71
N ASN A 323 11.76 -0.16 4.88
CA ASN A 323 11.75 0.84 5.96
C ASN A 323 11.17 2.22 5.55
N ALA A 324 10.40 2.30 4.47
CA ALA A 324 9.75 3.54 4.02
C ALA A 324 8.90 4.19 5.12
N SER A 325 8.23 3.38 5.94
CA SER A 325 7.40 3.84 7.07
C SER A 325 8.14 4.68 8.11
N LEU A 326 9.46 4.54 8.24
CA LEU A 326 10.24 5.38 9.15
C LEU A 326 10.33 6.82 8.65
N PHE A 327 10.52 7.00 7.35
CA PHE A 327 10.73 8.31 6.72
C PHE A 327 9.41 8.93 6.22
N GLY A 328 8.37 8.11 6.03
CA GLY A 328 7.08 8.54 5.52
C GLY A 328 6.25 9.23 6.60
N VAL A 329 6.33 10.56 6.68
CA VAL A 329 5.50 11.39 7.53
C VAL A 329 4.61 12.29 6.68
N GLY A 330 3.41 12.60 7.18
CA GLY A 330 2.52 13.50 6.48
C GLY A 330 1.20 12.85 6.04
N ILE A 331 0.40 13.60 5.29
CA ILE A 331 -0.82 13.11 4.65
C ILE A 331 -0.41 12.41 3.37
N SER A 332 -0.33 11.08 3.41
CA SER A 332 -0.12 10.25 2.23
C SER A 332 -1.45 9.67 1.75
N ARG A 333 -1.52 9.33 0.47
CA ARG A 333 -2.65 8.58 -0.03
C ARG A 333 -2.44 7.10 0.27
N ASN A 334 -2.96 6.66 1.37
CA ASN A 334 -3.53 5.32 1.46
C ASN A 334 -5.05 5.46 1.29
N PRO A 335 -5.85 4.43 1.00
CA PRO A 335 -7.27 4.57 0.64
C PRO A 335 -8.15 5.26 1.71
N ASP A 336 -7.61 6.28 2.32
CA ASP A 336 -8.22 7.07 3.39
C ASP A 336 -8.58 8.45 2.85
N GLU A 337 -9.86 8.72 2.71
CA GLU A 337 -10.40 10.00 2.26
C GLU A 337 -10.22 11.12 3.29
N SER A 338 -9.66 10.82 4.45
CA SER A 338 -9.60 11.77 5.57
C SER A 338 -8.79 13.06 5.31
N GLY A 339 -7.88 13.03 4.35
CA GLY A 339 -7.15 14.21 3.87
C GLY A 339 -7.81 14.90 2.68
N GLY A 340 -8.92 14.38 2.15
CA GLY A 340 -9.48 14.82 0.89
C GLY A 340 -8.48 14.71 -0.24
N ASN A 341 -8.41 15.74 -1.09
CA ASN A 341 -7.44 15.83 -2.18
C ASN A 341 -6.07 16.39 -1.75
N MET A 342 -5.85 16.66 -0.46
CA MET A 342 -4.56 17.10 0.05
C MET A 342 -3.56 15.96 0.16
N ARG A 343 -2.34 16.25 -0.24
CA ARG A 343 -1.14 15.43 0.00
C ARG A 343 -0.09 16.38 0.57
N ILE A 344 0.45 16.02 1.70
CA ILE A 344 1.53 16.77 2.36
C ILE A 344 2.55 15.75 2.82
N GLN A 345 3.59 15.57 2.03
CA GLN A 345 4.69 14.65 2.31
C GLN A 345 5.99 15.44 2.26
N PRO A 346 6.59 15.80 3.40
CA PRO A 346 7.88 16.50 3.43
C PRO A 346 9.02 15.70 2.79
N PHE A 347 8.90 14.38 2.78
CA PHE A 347 9.78 13.47 2.06
C PHE A 347 9.00 12.46 1.23
N PHE A 348 9.42 12.31 -0.02
CA PHE A 348 8.90 11.35 -0.97
C PHE A 348 10.05 10.80 -1.81
N SER A 349 10.47 9.57 -1.56
CA SER A 349 11.68 8.95 -2.13
C SER A 349 11.72 8.96 -3.66
N ARG A 350 10.55 8.93 -4.30
CA ARG A 350 10.45 8.95 -5.77
C ARG A 350 11.02 10.24 -6.41
N ARG A 351 11.25 11.30 -5.63
CA ARG A 351 11.94 12.52 -6.08
C ARG A 351 13.44 12.34 -6.25
N ILE A 352 14.02 11.26 -5.74
CA ILE A 352 15.43 10.92 -5.91
C ILE A 352 15.59 10.10 -7.18
N GLY A 353 16.53 10.46 -8.07
CA GLY A 353 16.81 9.74 -9.32
C GLY A 353 15.79 9.95 -10.44
N LEU A 354 15.05 11.07 -10.40
CA LEU A 354 14.18 11.53 -11.47
C LEU A 354 14.47 13.02 -11.78
N ASP A 355 14.32 13.40 -13.04
CA ASP A 355 14.28 14.80 -13.44
C ASP A 355 12.88 15.41 -13.20
N ASP A 356 12.72 16.71 -13.50
CA ASP A 356 11.45 17.42 -13.33
C ASP A 356 10.33 16.92 -14.27
N LYS A 357 10.70 16.21 -15.33
CA LYS A 357 9.77 15.58 -16.29
C LYS A 357 9.43 14.13 -15.92
N GLY A 358 10.06 13.59 -14.85
CA GLY A 358 9.88 12.21 -14.40
C GLY A 358 10.76 11.19 -15.13
N ASN A 359 11.76 11.62 -15.90
CA ASN A 359 12.70 10.69 -16.54
C ASN A 359 13.74 10.18 -15.52
N PRO A 360 14.16 8.92 -15.63
CA PRO A 360 15.13 8.35 -14.71
C PRO A 360 16.53 8.97 -14.84
N ILE A 361 17.11 9.37 -13.72
CA ILE A 361 18.51 9.78 -13.61
C ILE A 361 19.27 8.75 -12.79
N PRO A 362 20.45 8.27 -13.26
CA PRO A 362 21.21 7.24 -12.55
C PRO A 362 21.63 7.70 -11.16
N ILE A 363 21.50 6.80 -10.19
CA ILE A 363 22.03 6.96 -8.83
C ILE A 363 23.37 6.24 -8.77
N GLU A 364 24.45 6.99 -8.50
CA GLU A 364 25.79 6.42 -8.43
C GLU A 364 25.98 5.56 -7.20
N ILE A 365 25.64 6.13 -6.04
CA ILE A 365 25.80 5.47 -4.74
C ILE A 365 24.74 5.98 -3.77
N GLY A 366 24.28 5.10 -2.91
CA GLY A 366 23.38 5.44 -1.83
C GLY A 366 23.59 4.58 -0.61
N GLY A 367 23.40 5.18 0.56
CA GLY A 367 23.45 4.48 1.84
C GLY A 367 22.27 4.83 2.71
N ARG A 368 21.81 3.87 3.50
CA ARG A 368 20.77 4.07 4.50
C ARG A 368 21.16 3.35 5.78
N ILE A 369 20.98 4.01 6.91
CA ILE A 369 21.05 3.41 8.23
C ILE A 369 19.70 3.59 8.92
N VAL A 370 19.24 2.53 9.57
CA VAL A 370 17.99 2.54 10.34
C VAL A 370 18.24 1.86 11.68
N TYR A 371 17.87 2.55 12.74
CA TYR A 371 17.79 2.01 14.09
C TYR A 371 16.35 2.04 14.57
N ARG A 372 15.86 0.93 15.11
CA ARG A 372 14.52 0.82 15.69
C ARG A 372 14.57 0.11 17.03
N SER A 373 13.95 0.71 18.03
CA SER A 373 13.73 0.13 19.34
C SER A 373 12.32 0.43 19.83
N ASP A 374 11.96 -0.09 20.98
CA ASP A 374 10.70 0.21 21.67
C ASP A 374 10.52 1.70 21.98
N LYS A 375 11.63 2.39 22.32
CA LYS A 375 11.60 3.81 22.73
C LYS A 375 11.99 4.78 21.63
N ARG A 376 13.02 4.46 20.83
CA ARG A 376 13.60 5.40 19.85
C ARG A 376 13.77 4.77 18.50
N ASN A 377 13.52 5.57 17.48
CA ASN A 377 13.83 5.21 16.12
C ASN A 377 14.63 6.34 15.49
N PHE A 378 15.66 6.01 14.74
CA PHE A 378 16.33 6.97 13.88
C PHE A 378 16.68 6.35 12.54
N GLY A 379 16.80 7.18 11.52
CA GLY A 379 17.24 6.77 10.20
C GLY A 379 17.95 7.91 9.49
N ALA A 380 18.87 7.54 8.62
CA ALA A 380 19.48 8.48 7.70
C ALA A 380 19.62 7.84 6.32
N ILE A 381 19.38 8.61 5.27
CA ILE A 381 19.59 8.25 3.87
C ILE A 381 20.54 9.28 3.28
N LEU A 382 21.57 8.79 2.58
CA LEU A 382 22.52 9.58 1.81
C LEU A 382 22.54 9.02 0.40
N MET A 383 22.33 9.86 -0.62
CA MET A 383 22.30 9.44 -2.02
C MET A 383 23.03 10.46 -2.90
N ARG A 384 23.68 9.96 -3.94
CA ARG A 384 24.27 10.77 -4.98
C ARG A 384 23.72 10.38 -6.35
N GLN A 385 23.12 11.35 -7.01
CA GLN A 385 22.63 11.28 -8.38
C GLN A 385 23.68 11.78 -9.33
N LYS A 386 23.84 11.10 -10.45
CA LYS A 386 24.76 11.49 -11.53
C LYS A 386 24.24 12.70 -12.30
N GLU A 387 25.14 13.44 -12.88
CA GLU A 387 24.80 14.42 -13.91
C GLU A 387 24.29 13.74 -15.18
N LEU A 388 23.19 14.23 -15.74
CA LEU A 388 22.61 13.72 -17.00
C LEU A 388 21.90 14.84 -17.75
N GLY A 389 22.42 15.21 -18.94
CA GLY A 389 21.87 16.32 -19.73
C GLY A 389 21.87 17.62 -18.93
N ASP A 390 20.72 18.28 -18.86
CA ASP A 390 20.54 19.54 -18.12
C ASP A 390 20.39 19.35 -16.59
N SER A 391 20.32 18.09 -16.13
CA SER A 391 20.17 17.78 -14.70
C SER A 391 21.53 17.66 -14.04
N PRO A 392 21.89 18.55 -13.10
CA PRO A 392 23.20 18.50 -12.44
C PRO A 392 23.35 17.34 -11.47
N ALA A 393 24.60 16.98 -11.17
CA ALA A 393 24.88 16.04 -10.09
C ALA A 393 24.31 16.57 -8.77
N THR A 394 23.53 15.72 -8.09
CA THR A 394 22.77 16.15 -6.90
C THR A 394 23.05 15.21 -5.73
N ASN A 395 23.28 15.79 -4.56
CA ASN A 395 23.40 15.05 -3.32
C ASN A 395 22.12 15.21 -2.49
N PHE A 396 21.67 14.11 -1.90
CA PHE A 396 20.49 14.05 -1.07
C PHE A 396 20.83 13.54 0.33
N PHE A 397 20.26 14.19 1.32
CA PHE A 397 20.25 13.71 2.70
C PHE A 397 18.85 13.72 3.26
N VAL A 398 18.49 12.65 3.96
CA VAL A 398 17.26 12.56 4.74
C VAL A 398 17.59 12.02 6.12
N GLY A 399 17.31 12.78 7.15
CA GLY A 399 17.48 12.39 8.54
C GLY A 399 16.15 12.30 9.27
N ARG A 400 15.92 11.23 9.98
CA ARG A 400 14.70 10.97 10.77
C ARG A 400 15.05 10.59 12.19
N PHE A 401 14.37 11.20 13.16
CA PHE A 401 14.39 10.80 14.56
C PHE A 401 12.96 10.74 15.09
N SER A 402 12.63 9.76 15.92
CA SER A 402 11.39 9.74 16.67
C SER A 402 11.55 9.04 18.01
N GLU A 403 10.84 9.54 19.01
CA GLU A 403 10.76 8.98 20.36
C GLU A 403 9.33 8.53 20.66
N ASN A 404 9.22 7.31 21.15
CA ASN A 404 7.98 6.69 21.59
C ASN A 404 7.83 6.90 23.09
N PHE A 405 6.63 7.25 23.55
CA PHE A 405 6.34 7.44 24.97
C PHE A 405 4.90 7.01 25.29
N GLY A 406 4.64 6.76 26.56
CA GLY A 406 3.38 6.17 26.98
C GLY A 406 3.14 4.81 26.32
N LYS A 407 1.88 4.45 26.09
CA LYS A 407 1.54 3.17 25.46
C LYS A 407 1.76 3.17 23.95
N GLN A 408 1.31 4.21 23.24
CA GLN A 408 1.33 4.27 21.77
C GLN A 408 1.48 5.70 21.24
N ASN A 409 2.17 6.58 21.96
CA ASN A 409 2.42 7.95 21.51
C ASN A 409 3.81 8.06 20.88
N ARG A 410 3.98 9.01 19.98
CA ARG A 410 5.26 9.28 19.31
C ARG A 410 5.38 10.77 18.99
N VAL A 411 6.58 11.29 19.14
CA VAL A 411 6.99 12.58 18.61
C VAL A 411 8.24 12.39 17.75
N GLY A 412 8.42 13.17 16.70
CA GLY A 412 9.55 13.00 15.82
C GLY A 412 9.92 14.23 15.03
N GLY A 413 11.08 14.17 14.39
CA GLY A 413 11.60 15.19 13.48
C GLY A 413 12.17 14.56 12.22
N LEU A 414 11.99 15.24 11.09
CA LEU A 414 12.55 14.88 9.79
C LEU A 414 13.27 16.08 9.20
N LEU A 415 14.47 15.86 8.67
CA LEU A 415 15.25 16.84 7.94
C LEU A 415 15.53 16.27 6.55
N THR A 416 15.26 17.04 5.50
CA THR A 416 15.66 16.70 4.13
C THR A 416 16.52 17.80 3.54
N LEU A 417 17.53 17.40 2.77
CA LEU A 417 18.45 18.27 2.06
C LEU A 417 18.60 17.79 0.62
N LYS A 418 18.35 18.67 -0.34
CA LYS A 418 18.69 18.48 -1.75
C LYS A 418 19.71 19.53 -2.12
N ASN A 419 20.94 19.10 -2.35
CA ASN A 419 22.06 19.99 -2.63
C ASN A 419 22.54 19.81 -4.07
N ARG A 420 22.50 20.90 -4.84
CA ARG A 420 22.96 21.03 -6.22
C ARG A 420 24.03 22.11 -6.32
N PRO A 421 24.78 22.18 -7.44
CA PRO A 421 25.80 23.24 -7.64
C PRO A 421 25.20 24.66 -7.59
N ASP A 422 23.94 24.83 -7.98
CA ASP A 422 23.19 26.10 -8.03
C ASP A 422 22.51 26.46 -6.69
N GLY A 423 22.47 25.54 -5.73
CA GLY A 423 21.94 25.81 -4.39
C GLY A 423 21.32 24.62 -3.67
N THR A 424 20.69 24.90 -2.55
CA THR A 424 20.18 23.89 -1.63
C THR A 424 18.73 24.13 -1.26
N ASN A 425 17.91 23.07 -1.26
CA ASN A 425 16.58 23.04 -0.65
C ASN A 425 16.63 22.25 0.65
N ILE A 426 16.15 22.86 1.74
CA ILE A 426 16.10 22.29 3.10
C ILE A 426 14.67 22.23 3.56
N VAL A 427 14.25 21.07 4.08
CA VAL A 427 12.94 20.94 4.71
C VAL A 427 13.10 20.38 6.12
N SER A 428 12.62 21.13 7.11
CA SER A 428 12.60 20.73 8.52
C SER A 428 11.18 20.46 8.97
N THR A 429 10.93 19.30 9.57
CA THR A 429 9.60 18.84 9.97
C THR A 429 9.60 18.33 11.39
N VAL A 430 8.54 18.65 12.12
CA VAL A 430 8.21 18.03 13.42
C VAL A 430 6.83 17.39 13.28
N ASP A 431 6.69 16.16 13.76
CA ASP A 431 5.42 15.42 13.74
C ASP A 431 5.14 14.75 15.08
N ALA A 432 3.88 14.53 15.38
CA ALA A 432 3.48 13.79 16.56
C ALA A 432 2.24 12.94 16.28
N PHE A 433 2.20 11.79 16.93
CA PHE A 433 1.06 10.90 16.97
C PHE A 433 0.68 10.61 18.42
N PHE A 434 -0.59 10.81 18.75
CA PHE A 434 -1.16 10.57 20.07
C PHE A 434 -2.30 9.55 19.97
N ARG A 435 -2.16 8.43 20.66
CA ARG A 435 -3.23 7.46 20.90
C ARG A 435 -3.94 7.85 22.20
N LEU A 436 -5.00 8.66 22.09
CA LEU A 436 -5.73 9.19 23.25
C LEU A 436 -6.53 8.08 23.96
N SER A 437 -7.03 7.11 23.20
CA SER A 437 -7.66 5.88 23.67
C SER A 437 -7.61 4.80 22.58
N ASP A 438 -8.18 3.62 22.80
CA ASP A 438 -8.26 2.57 21.77
C ASP A 438 -9.00 3.03 20.52
N THR A 439 -9.93 3.97 20.65
CA THR A 439 -10.78 4.47 19.56
C THR A 439 -10.42 5.88 19.08
N HIS A 440 -9.64 6.66 19.83
CA HIS A 440 -9.33 8.05 19.54
C HIS A 440 -7.84 8.25 19.27
N SER A 441 -7.52 8.93 18.18
CA SER A 441 -6.14 9.30 17.86
C SER A 441 -6.04 10.69 17.23
N LEU A 442 -4.87 11.31 17.39
CA LEU A 442 -4.51 12.61 16.82
C LEU A 442 -3.15 12.48 16.14
N ASN A 443 -3.08 12.92 14.90
CA ASN A 443 -1.85 13.00 14.11
C ASN A 443 -1.60 14.46 13.75
N THR A 444 -0.39 14.96 13.95
CA THR A 444 -0.05 16.37 13.70
C THR A 444 1.32 16.49 13.04
N LEU A 445 1.51 17.54 12.25
CA LEU A 445 2.76 17.87 11.61
C LEU A 445 2.89 19.37 11.41
N VAL A 446 4.11 19.89 11.58
CA VAL A 446 4.54 21.21 11.14
C VAL A 446 5.83 21.05 10.34
N SER A 447 5.92 21.67 9.18
CA SER A 447 7.07 21.59 8.30
C SER A 447 7.38 22.94 7.67
N GLN A 448 8.66 23.24 7.53
CA GLN A 448 9.17 24.45 6.88
C GLN A 448 10.12 24.03 5.75
N SER A 449 9.98 24.65 4.57
CA SER A 449 10.91 24.56 3.45
C SER A 449 11.66 25.87 3.29
N SER A 450 12.93 25.77 2.88
CA SER A 450 13.80 26.91 2.54
C SER A 450 14.64 26.56 1.32
N SER A 451 14.63 27.44 0.30
CA SER A 451 15.41 27.26 -0.92
C SER A 451 16.38 28.42 -1.11
N SER A 452 17.68 28.13 -1.18
CA SER A 452 18.69 29.16 -1.51
C SER A 452 18.67 29.54 -2.99
N ILE A 453 18.07 28.72 -3.86
CA ILE A 453 17.95 28.97 -5.30
C ILE A 453 16.91 30.04 -5.56
N THR A 454 15.75 29.91 -4.96
CA THR A 454 14.63 30.85 -5.14
C THR A 454 14.59 31.95 -4.09
N GLY A 455 15.35 31.82 -2.99
CA GLY A 455 15.28 32.70 -1.81
C GLY A 455 13.96 32.60 -1.03
N LYS A 456 13.11 31.61 -1.34
CA LYS A 456 11.77 31.48 -0.76
C LYS A 456 11.77 30.59 0.45
N ASN A 457 10.90 30.95 1.41
CA ASN A 457 10.62 30.17 2.60
C ASN A 457 9.11 29.95 2.70
N GLY A 458 8.72 28.72 2.96
CA GLY A 458 7.32 28.36 3.14
C GLY A 458 7.12 27.39 4.28
N MET A 459 5.88 27.24 4.71
CA MET A 459 5.53 26.29 5.77
C MET A 459 4.21 25.59 5.51
N THR A 460 4.06 24.45 6.13
CA THR A 460 2.82 23.68 6.18
C THR A 460 2.59 23.13 7.57
N ALA A 461 1.32 23.00 7.94
CA ALA A 461 0.93 22.31 9.15
C ALA A 461 -0.38 21.55 8.94
N TYR A 462 -0.55 20.44 9.65
CA TYR A 462 -1.86 19.80 9.77
C TYR A 462 -2.11 19.19 11.15
N ALA A 463 -3.39 19.03 11.46
CA ALA A 463 -3.88 18.22 12.56
C ALA A 463 -5.00 17.33 12.05
N GLN A 464 -4.95 16.06 12.37
CA GLN A 464 -5.89 15.05 11.92
C GLN A 464 -6.35 14.22 13.13
N TYR A 465 -7.61 14.36 13.48
CA TYR A 465 -8.26 13.61 14.55
C TYR A 465 -9.09 12.49 13.98
N PHE A 466 -9.04 11.31 14.62
CA PHE A 466 -9.86 10.15 14.32
C PHE A 466 -10.60 9.64 15.54
N PHE A 467 -11.84 9.25 15.32
CA PHE A 467 -12.61 8.34 16.16
C PHE A 467 -13.01 7.12 15.33
N VAL A 468 -12.59 5.92 15.75
CA VAL A 468 -12.87 4.67 15.03
C VAL A 468 -13.33 3.61 16.00
N ASN A 469 -14.52 3.06 15.77
CA ASN A 469 -15.06 1.89 16.47
C ASN A 469 -15.72 0.92 15.47
N ASN A 470 -16.44 -0.11 15.93
CA ASN A 470 -17.08 -1.09 15.03
C ASN A 470 -18.23 -0.51 14.18
N GLN A 471 -18.76 0.65 14.52
CA GLN A 471 -19.92 1.24 13.86
C GLN A 471 -19.59 2.50 13.09
N PHE A 472 -18.62 3.29 13.57
CA PHE A 472 -18.30 4.60 13.01
C PHE A 472 -16.81 4.77 12.81
N LYS A 473 -16.46 5.44 11.69
CA LYS A 473 -15.20 6.14 11.51
C LYS A 473 -15.52 7.61 11.30
N ILE A 474 -15.09 8.46 12.23
CA ILE A 474 -15.27 9.90 12.17
C ILE A 474 -13.90 10.53 12.17
N TRP A 475 -13.69 11.54 11.35
CA TRP A 475 -12.44 12.29 11.33
C TRP A 475 -12.66 13.77 11.12
N TRP A 476 -11.66 14.53 11.51
CA TRP A 476 -11.50 15.92 11.17
C TRP A 476 -10.05 16.18 10.84
N THR A 477 -9.78 16.59 9.60
CA THR A 477 -8.46 17.01 9.18
C THR A 477 -8.48 18.48 8.83
N GLN A 478 -7.57 19.23 9.43
CA GLN A 478 -7.31 20.64 9.16
C GLN A 478 -5.87 20.76 8.70
N SER A 479 -5.63 21.37 7.53
CA SER A 479 -4.30 21.62 7.03
C SER A 479 -4.16 23.02 6.44
N ILE A 480 -2.94 23.53 6.46
CA ILE A 480 -2.54 24.77 5.82
C ILE A 480 -1.23 24.55 5.08
N VAL A 481 -1.15 25.07 3.86
CA VAL A 481 0.08 25.11 3.07
C VAL A 481 0.23 26.54 2.55
N THR A 482 1.34 27.19 2.89
CA THR A 482 1.62 28.53 2.39
C THR A 482 2.03 28.51 0.91
N LYS A 483 1.97 29.66 0.25
CA LYS A 483 2.26 29.80 -1.18
C LYS A 483 3.64 29.30 -1.57
N ASP A 484 4.64 29.58 -0.75
CA ASP A 484 6.05 29.33 -1.03
C ASP A 484 6.60 28.06 -0.39
N TYR A 485 5.73 27.18 0.16
CA TYR A 485 6.15 25.89 0.65
C TYR A 485 6.49 24.95 -0.51
N ASP A 486 7.77 24.61 -0.62
CA ASP A 486 8.32 23.79 -1.71
C ASP A 486 9.28 22.73 -1.17
N PRO A 487 8.79 21.52 -0.83
CA PRO A 487 9.63 20.41 -0.44
C PRO A 487 10.14 19.68 -1.71
N GLU A 488 11.28 20.10 -2.28
CA GLU A 488 11.81 19.50 -3.52
C GLU A 488 12.06 17.98 -3.41
N LEU A 489 12.35 17.45 -2.21
CA LEU A 489 12.38 16.01 -1.90
C LEU A 489 11.05 15.45 -1.41
N GLY A 490 10.01 16.24 -1.45
CA GLY A 490 8.69 15.88 -0.97
C GLY A 490 7.63 15.92 -2.06
N PHE A 491 6.37 15.90 -1.61
CA PHE A 491 5.22 16.05 -2.48
C PHE A 491 4.12 16.85 -1.77
N VAL A 492 3.64 17.88 -2.44
CA VAL A 492 2.47 18.66 -2.02
C VAL A 492 1.52 18.78 -3.20
N SER A 493 0.25 18.50 -3.00
CA SER A 493 -0.75 18.56 -4.08
C SER A 493 -1.20 19.97 -4.41
N ARG A 494 -1.14 20.90 -3.46
CA ARG A 494 -1.60 22.29 -3.57
C ARG A 494 -0.81 23.20 -2.65
N ASN A 495 -0.47 24.40 -3.14
CA ASN A 495 0.07 25.50 -2.34
C ASN A 495 -0.97 26.60 -2.16
N ASP A 496 -0.72 27.53 -1.26
CA ASP A 496 -1.60 28.65 -0.90
C ASP A 496 -3.00 28.19 -0.52
N VAL A 497 -3.11 27.19 0.35
CA VAL A 497 -4.39 26.56 0.70
C VAL A 497 -4.55 26.29 2.20
N VAL A 498 -5.76 26.54 2.70
CA VAL A 498 -6.29 26.02 3.96
C VAL A 498 -7.35 24.98 3.60
N ALA A 499 -7.15 23.73 4.01
CA ALA A 499 -8.09 22.65 3.75
C ALA A 499 -8.71 22.14 5.03
N THR A 500 -10.05 21.99 5.00
CA THR A 500 -10.87 21.44 6.08
C THR A 500 -11.61 20.24 5.51
N THR A 501 -11.29 19.03 5.99
CA THR A 501 -11.83 17.78 5.42
C THR A 501 -12.36 16.87 6.53
N PRO A 502 -13.55 17.18 7.10
CA PRO A 502 -14.20 16.27 8.04
C PRO A 502 -14.90 15.13 7.30
N GLY A 503 -15.27 14.08 8.04
CA GLY A 503 -16.06 13.02 7.44
C GLY A 503 -16.55 11.99 8.45
N ILE A 504 -17.51 11.19 8.00
CA ILE A 504 -18.10 10.10 8.75
C ILE A 504 -18.46 8.94 7.83
N PHE A 505 -18.07 7.72 8.21
CA PHE A 505 -18.63 6.45 7.75
C PHE A 505 -19.47 5.84 8.86
N TRP A 506 -20.62 5.27 8.51
CA TRP A 506 -21.44 4.47 9.40
C TRP A 506 -21.54 3.04 8.87
N TRP A 507 -20.95 2.09 9.58
CA TRP A 507 -20.98 0.67 9.22
C TRP A 507 -22.18 -0.03 9.87
N TYR A 508 -23.31 -0.06 9.18
CA TYR A 508 -24.53 -0.66 9.69
C TYR A 508 -24.64 -2.15 9.28
N ARG A 509 -24.58 -3.03 10.29
CA ARG A 509 -24.72 -4.49 10.17
C ARG A 509 -25.86 -5.04 11.06
N GLY A 510 -26.76 -4.19 11.52
CA GLY A 510 -27.77 -4.46 12.53
C GLY A 510 -28.85 -5.46 12.14
N LYS A 511 -29.67 -5.83 13.13
CA LYS A 511 -30.79 -6.77 12.97
C LYS A 511 -31.83 -6.31 11.94
N HIS A 512 -31.99 -5.01 11.76
CA HIS A 512 -32.96 -4.39 10.85
C HIS A 512 -32.40 -4.14 9.45
N LEU A 513 -31.20 -4.62 9.10
CA LEU A 513 -30.68 -4.54 7.73
C LEU A 513 -31.64 -5.27 6.80
N PRO A 514 -32.25 -4.60 5.79
CA PRO A 514 -33.14 -5.27 4.83
C PRO A 514 -32.34 -6.27 3.99
N PHE A 515 -33.04 -7.27 3.46
CA PHE A 515 -32.44 -8.26 2.54
C PHE A 515 -31.18 -8.94 3.04
N LYS A 516 -31.10 -9.29 4.34
CA LYS A 516 -29.93 -9.92 4.98
C LYS A 516 -29.38 -11.17 4.26
N LYS A 517 -30.21 -11.88 3.50
CA LYS A 517 -29.75 -13.00 2.67
C LYS A 517 -28.75 -12.57 1.59
N TRP A 518 -28.81 -11.31 1.15
CA TRP A 518 -27.95 -10.76 0.12
C TRP A 518 -27.02 -9.69 0.62
N LEU A 519 -27.46 -8.88 1.62
CA LEU A 519 -26.68 -7.77 2.16
C LEU A 519 -25.97 -8.18 3.46
N ARG A 520 -24.70 -7.85 3.53
CA ARG A 520 -23.85 -7.99 4.71
C ARG A 520 -23.80 -6.71 5.55
N ALA A 521 -23.70 -5.57 4.88
CA ALA A 521 -23.63 -4.25 5.50
C ALA A 521 -24.19 -3.18 4.57
N TRP A 522 -24.68 -2.11 5.18
CA TRP A 522 -24.94 -0.83 4.57
C TRP A 522 -24.04 0.21 5.22
N GLU A 523 -23.31 0.96 4.40
CA GLU A 523 -22.24 1.86 4.86
C GLU A 523 -22.41 3.27 4.30
N PRO A 524 -23.50 4.00 4.69
CA PRO A 524 -23.66 5.37 4.26
C PRO A 524 -22.55 6.25 4.82
N SER A 525 -22.11 7.20 4.01
CA SER A 525 -21.02 8.09 4.39
C SER A 525 -21.16 9.48 3.78
N ILE A 526 -20.56 10.46 4.46
CA ILE A 526 -20.48 11.83 3.98
C ILE A 526 -19.14 12.42 4.40
N PHE A 527 -18.44 13.01 3.45
CA PHE A 527 -17.18 13.71 3.69
C PHE A 527 -17.05 14.92 2.80
N PRO A 528 -17.39 16.10 3.34
CA PRO A 528 -17.19 17.38 2.67
C PRO A 528 -15.72 17.79 2.73
N GLU A 529 -15.29 18.46 1.68
CA GLU A 529 -13.97 19.06 1.55
C GLU A 529 -14.14 20.56 1.28
N PHE A 530 -13.47 21.40 2.05
CA PHE A 530 -13.44 22.84 1.87
C PHE A 530 -12.01 23.31 1.71
N TYR A 531 -11.73 24.02 0.63
CA TYR A 531 -10.42 24.58 0.33
C TYR A 531 -10.52 26.08 0.18
N HIS A 532 -9.81 26.81 1.02
CA HIS A 532 -9.73 28.26 0.98
C HIS A 532 -8.30 28.65 0.58
N GLN A 533 -8.16 29.70 -0.20
CA GLN A 533 -6.86 30.27 -0.48
C GLN A 533 -6.25 30.83 0.82
N ALA A 534 -5.05 30.38 1.20
CA ALA A 534 -4.45 30.74 2.48
C ALA A 534 -4.12 32.23 2.57
N SER A 535 -3.69 32.86 1.45
CA SER A 535 -3.31 34.28 1.37
C SER A 535 -4.50 35.24 1.41
N THR A 536 -5.68 34.83 0.95
CA THR A 536 -6.86 35.73 0.82
C THR A 536 -8.06 35.30 1.63
N GLY A 537 -8.11 34.03 2.09
CA GLY A 537 -9.27 33.45 2.74
C GLY A 537 -10.45 33.12 1.81
N LYS A 538 -10.32 33.35 0.48
CA LYS A 538 -11.38 33.06 -0.50
C LYS A 538 -11.60 31.57 -0.64
N LEU A 539 -12.86 31.12 -0.65
CA LEU A 539 -13.21 29.72 -0.97
C LEU A 539 -12.87 29.44 -2.44
N ILE A 540 -11.98 28.47 -2.70
CA ILE A 540 -11.54 28.08 -4.04
C ILE A 540 -12.10 26.75 -4.49
N GLU A 541 -12.49 25.88 -3.54
CA GLU A 541 -13.15 24.62 -3.88
C GLU A 541 -13.94 24.10 -2.69
N ARG A 542 -15.10 23.53 -3.00
CA ARG A 542 -15.92 22.79 -2.04
C ARG A 542 -16.46 21.56 -2.74
N VAL A 543 -16.19 20.39 -2.20
CA VAL A 543 -16.70 19.10 -2.71
C VAL A 543 -17.49 18.45 -1.59
N TRP A 544 -18.70 18.00 -1.88
CA TRP A 544 -19.45 17.11 -1.00
C TRP A 544 -19.40 15.71 -1.62
N THR A 545 -18.85 14.76 -0.92
CA THR A 545 -18.96 13.36 -1.31
C THR A 545 -19.97 12.67 -0.39
N ILE A 546 -21.11 12.33 -0.94
CA ILE A 546 -22.25 11.76 -0.20
C ILE A 546 -22.53 10.39 -0.77
N TYR A 547 -22.33 9.34 0.01
CA TYR A 547 -22.74 7.97 -0.31
C TYR A 547 -23.99 7.59 0.46
N PRO A 548 -25.20 7.82 -0.05
CA PRO A 548 -26.42 7.34 0.58
C PRO A 548 -26.51 5.81 0.50
N ILE A 549 -25.91 5.22 -0.51
CA ILE A 549 -25.93 3.80 -0.78
C ILE A 549 -24.50 3.30 -0.98
N TRP A 550 -24.05 2.50 -0.02
CA TRP A 550 -22.88 1.64 -0.16
C TRP A 550 -23.24 0.31 0.50
N LEU A 551 -23.42 -0.73 -0.31
CA LEU A 551 -23.93 -2.03 0.09
C LEU A 551 -22.84 -3.08 -0.09
N ASN A 552 -22.44 -3.74 0.98
CA ASN A 552 -21.60 -4.91 0.92
C ASN A 552 -22.50 -6.16 0.81
N LEU A 553 -22.20 -7.00 -0.17
CA LEU A 553 -22.99 -8.19 -0.46
C LEU A 553 -22.45 -9.41 0.31
N GLN A 554 -23.33 -10.34 0.69
CA GLN A 554 -22.94 -11.63 1.28
C GLN A 554 -22.02 -12.43 0.34
N SER A 555 -22.19 -12.25 -0.98
CA SER A 555 -21.34 -12.86 -2.00
C SER A 555 -19.92 -12.34 -2.06
N GLY A 556 -19.57 -11.28 -1.29
CA GLY A 556 -18.24 -10.65 -1.29
C GLY A 556 -18.05 -9.49 -2.26
N GLY A 557 -19.08 -9.18 -3.05
CA GLY A 557 -19.11 -7.98 -3.91
C GLY A 557 -19.68 -6.76 -3.20
N TYR A 558 -19.77 -5.64 -3.91
CA TYR A 558 -20.39 -4.42 -3.40
C TYR A 558 -21.12 -3.65 -4.51
N PHE A 559 -22.06 -2.80 -4.10
CA PHE A 559 -22.70 -1.78 -4.92
C PHE A 559 -22.65 -0.45 -4.20
N GLY A 560 -22.24 0.61 -4.90
CA GLY A 560 -22.15 1.96 -4.36
C GLY A 560 -22.79 2.98 -5.28
N TYR A 561 -23.38 4.02 -4.70
CA TYR A 561 -23.83 5.22 -5.39
C TYR A 561 -23.48 6.45 -4.59
N SER A 562 -22.89 7.46 -5.26
CA SER A 562 -22.60 8.76 -4.65
C SER A 562 -23.12 9.93 -5.46
N ILE A 563 -23.34 11.03 -4.73
CA ILE A 563 -23.67 12.34 -5.28
C ILE A 563 -22.57 13.30 -4.82
N ASN A 564 -22.01 14.06 -5.75
CA ASN A 564 -20.86 14.92 -5.52
C ASN A 564 -21.12 16.38 -5.98
N PRO A 565 -21.92 17.19 -5.23
CA PRO A 565 -22.03 18.61 -5.48
C PRO A 565 -20.67 19.31 -5.28
N THR A 566 -20.24 20.02 -6.31
CA THR A 566 -18.90 20.62 -6.38
C THR A 566 -19.01 22.10 -6.74
N TYR A 567 -18.28 22.95 -6.00
CA TYR A 567 -17.96 24.31 -6.35
C TYR A 567 -16.47 24.42 -6.60
N GLN A 568 -16.06 25.05 -7.70
CA GLN A 568 -14.67 25.37 -8.00
C GLN A 568 -14.53 26.78 -8.51
N TYR A 569 -13.54 27.51 -7.96
CA TYR A 569 -13.03 28.74 -8.48
C TYR A 569 -11.64 28.49 -9.12
N LEU A 570 -11.56 28.62 -10.42
CA LEU A 570 -10.32 28.47 -11.18
C LEU A 570 -9.69 29.84 -11.38
N THR A 571 -8.48 30.01 -10.87
CA THR A 571 -7.67 31.22 -11.09
C THR A 571 -6.97 31.21 -12.44
N GLU A 572 -6.75 30.02 -13.00
CA GLU A 572 -6.05 29.79 -14.27
C GLU A 572 -6.81 28.73 -15.06
N ALA A 573 -6.69 28.78 -16.38
CA ALA A 573 -7.19 27.75 -17.25
C ALA A 573 -6.38 26.45 -17.07
N PHE A 574 -7.03 25.29 -17.24
CA PHE A 574 -6.36 23.99 -17.30
C PHE A 574 -6.94 23.12 -18.42
N GLU A 575 -6.21 22.10 -18.83
CA GLU A 575 -6.56 21.33 -20.03
C GLU A 575 -6.53 19.82 -19.75
N PRO A 576 -7.61 19.26 -19.14
CA PRO A 576 -7.70 17.84 -18.93
C PRO A 576 -8.01 17.10 -20.24
N LEU A 577 -7.16 16.15 -20.62
CA LEU A 577 -7.36 15.27 -21.78
C LEU A 577 -7.62 16.05 -23.09
N GLY A 578 -6.93 17.19 -23.30
CA GLY A 578 -7.07 18.02 -24.50
C GLY A 578 -8.30 18.94 -24.52
N VAL A 579 -9.04 19.07 -23.42
CA VAL A 579 -10.22 19.93 -23.30
C VAL A 579 -9.89 21.15 -22.43
N LYS A 580 -9.74 22.34 -23.04
CA LYS A 580 -9.39 23.58 -22.35
C LYS A 580 -10.56 24.15 -21.55
N ILE A 581 -10.41 24.26 -20.24
CA ILE A 581 -11.37 24.83 -19.30
C ILE A 581 -10.82 26.16 -18.81
N GLY A 582 -11.58 27.25 -19.01
CA GLY A 582 -11.16 28.59 -18.66
C GLY A 582 -11.17 28.89 -17.16
N ALA A 583 -10.51 29.98 -16.77
CA ALA A 583 -10.63 30.53 -15.42
C ALA A 583 -12.08 30.97 -15.17
N GLY A 584 -12.56 30.85 -13.91
CA GLY A 584 -13.94 31.25 -13.55
C GLY A 584 -14.50 30.48 -12.37
N GLU A 585 -15.77 30.75 -12.07
CA GLU A 585 -16.52 30.10 -11.01
C GLU A 585 -17.47 29.04 -11.60
N TYR A 586 -17.45 27.86 -11.03
CA TYR A 586 -18.23 26.72 -11.54
C TYR A 586 -18.93 26.02 -10.40
N ASN A 587 -20.23 25.68 -10.62
CA ASN A 587 -21.01 24.83 -9.76
C ASN A 587 -21.57 23.69 -10.59
N TYR A 588 -21.31 22.46 -10.14
CA TYR A 588 -21.76 21.29 -10.87
C TYR A 588 -21.99 20.10 -9.92
N VAL A 589 -22.72 19.10 -10.39
CA VAL A 589 -23.02 17.90 -9.64
C VAL A 589 -22.62 16.69 -10.46
N ARG A 590 -21.86 15.80 -9.82
CA ARG A 590 -21.47 14.49 -10.36
C ARG A 590 -22.22 13.39 -9.62
N HIS A 591 -22.61 12.35 -10.37
CA HIS A 591 -23.17 11.11 -9.85
C HIS A 591 -22.21 9.99 -10.16
N GLN A 592 -22.00 9.07 -9.22
CA GLN A 592 -21.11 7.93 -9.43
C GLN A 592 -21.81 6.65 -8.98
N MET A 593 -21.67 5.60 -9.77
CA MET A 593 -22.15 4.26 -9.47
C MET A 593 -21.01 3.28 -9.56
N TYR A 594 -20.97 2.34 -8.62
CA TYR A 594 -19.93 1.31 -8.56
C TYR A 594 -20.57 -0.05 -8.32
N TYR A 595 -20.12 -1.04 -9.05
CA TYR A 595 -20.47 -2.42 -8.80
C TYR A 595 -19.24 -3.31 -8.94
N SER A 596 -19.09 -4.25 -8.01
CA SER A 596 -18.06 -5.27 -8.07
C SER A 596 -18.63 -6.60 -7.65
N THR A 597 -18.29 -7.64 -8.38
CA THR A 597 -18.42 -9.02 -7.90
C THR A 597 -17.30 -9.35 -6.91
N ASP A 598 -17.34 -10.51 -6.27
CA ASP A 598 -16.25 -10.96 -5.39
C ASP A 598 -14.94 -11.13 -6.20
N PRO A 599 -13.85 -10.45 -5.83
CA PRO A 599 -12.57 -10.50 -6.55
C PRO A 599 -11.86 -11.86 -6.50
N SER A 600 -12.28 -12.77 -5.63
CA SER A 600 -11.73 -14.13 -5.55
C SER A 600 -12.37 -15.14 -6.51
N ARG A 601 -13.39 -14.73 -7.26
CA ARG A 601 -14.07 -15.58 -8.24
C ARG A 601 -13.24 -15.79 -9.50
N VAL A 602 -13.49 -16.89 -10.18
CA VAL A 602 -12.91 -17.19 -11.51
C VAL A 602 -13.15 -16.05 -12.50
N LEU A 603 -14.36 -15.49 -12.48
CA LEU A 603 -14.74 -14.31 -13.26
C LEU A 603 -15.11 -13.19 -12.29
N ASN A 604 -14.33 -12.14 -12.29
CA ASN A 604 -14.58 -10.92 -11.52
C ASN A 604 -14.86 -9.76 -12.48
N LEU A 605 -15.94 -9.05 -12.23
CA LEU A 605 -16.35 -7.84 -12.94
C LEU A 605 -16.39 -6.68 -11.96
N GLN A 606 -15.74 -5.59 -12.32
CA GLN A 606 -15.86 -4.29 -11.66
C GLN A 606 -16.31 -3.29 -12.73
N VAL A 607 -17.36 -2.52 -12.45
CA VAL A 607 -17.82 -1.45 -13.31
C VAL A 607 -18.05 -0.19 -12.50
N GLY A 608 -17.69 0.93 -13.09
CA GLY A 608 -17.93 2.27 -12.59
C GLY A 608 -18.59 3.11 -13.68
N TYR A 609 -19.50 3.96 -13.28
CA TYR A 609 -20.07 5.01 -14.11
C TYR A 609 -20.06 6.31 -13.35
N SER A 610 -19.64 7.37 -13.99
CA SER A 610 -19.72 8.72 -13.45
C SER A 610 -20.37 9.64 -14.48
N GLY A 611 -21.42 10.33 -14.13
CA GLY A 611 -22.14 11.21 -15.04
C GLY A 611 -22.58 12.50 -14.36
N GLY A 612 -22.91 13.51 -15.14
CA GLY A 612 -23.44 14.77 -14.66
C GLY A 612 -22.71 15.99 -15.21
N SER A 613 -23.09 17.16 -14.74
CA SER A 613 -22.45 18.40 -15.15
C SER A 613 -20.96 18.41 -14.77
N TYR A 614 -20.15 19.04 -15.58
CA TYR A 614 -18.70 19.15 -15.40
C TYR A 614 -18.26 20.51 -15.94
N PHE A 615 -17.87 21.39 -15.03
CA PHE A 615 -17.64 22.81 -15.31
C PHE A 615 -18.81 23.46 -16.05
N ASN A 616 -18.62 23.87 -17.31
CA ASN A 616 -19.63 24.52 -18.14
C ASN A 616 -20.33 23.57 -19.13
N GLY A 617 -20.08 22.27 -19.06
CA GLY A 617 -20.67 21.26 -19.93
C GLY A 617 -21.06 20.00 -19.18
N HIS A 618 -20.92 18.84 -19.82
CA HIS A 618 -21.26 17.54 -19.28
C HIS A 618 -20.12 16.54 -19.51
N LEU A 619 -19.88 15.64 -18.53
CA LEU A 619 -18.89 14.58 -18.64
C LEU A 619 -19.50 13.25 -18.19
N ASP A 620 -19.49 12.27 -19.07
CA ASP A 620 -19.78 10.89 -18.73
C ASP A 620 -18.50 10.06 -18.73
N GLY A 621 -18.23 9.39 -17.63
CA GLY A 621 -17.14 8.46 -17.47
C GLY A 621 -17.66 7.04 -17.29
N ALA A 622 -17.10 6.08 -18.00
CA ALA A 622 -17.35 4.67 -17.80
C ALA A 622 -16.03 3.95 -17.62
N ASP A 623 -15.94 3.12 -16.60
CA ASP A 623 -14.82 2.23 -16.39
C ASP A 623 -15.28 0.80 -16.14
N ALA A 624 -14.55 -0.15 -16.69
CA ALA A 624 -14.80 -1.56 -16.50
C ALA A 624 -13.48 -2.33 -16.35
N THR A 625 -13.45 -3.26 -15.44
CA THR A 625 -12.37 -4.23 -15.31
C THR A 625 -12.98 -5.63 -15.27
N LEU A 626 -12.56 -6.47 -16.19
CA LEU A 626 -12.92 -7.88 -16.23
C LEU A 626 -11.67 -8.71 -15.96
N GLN A 627 -11.71 -9.56 -14.94
CA GLN A 627 -10.65 -10.51 -14.64
C GLN A 627 -11.18 -11.93 -14.78
N PHE A 628 -10.44 -12.74 -15.51
CA PHE A 628 -10.68 -14.17 -15.68
C PHE A 628 -9.48 -14.96 -15.18
N ALA A 629 -9.65 -15.73 -14.10
CA ALA A 629 -8.62 -16.52 -13.46
C ALA A 629 -9.15 -17.93 -13.18
N PRO A 630 -9.19 -18.82 -14.20
CA PRO A 630 -9.73 -20.17 -14.05
C PRO A 630 -8.91 -21.04 -13.11
N MET A 631 -7.62 -20.74 -12.99
CA MET A 631 -6.68 -21.38 -12.09
C MET A 631 -5.53 -20.41 -11.78
N PRO A 632 -4.76 -20.59 -10.68
CA PRO A 632 -3.69 -19.66 -10.29
C PRO A 632 -2.55 -19.55 -11.31
N HIS A 633 -2.44 -20.55 -12.21
CA HIS A 633 -1.44 -20.57 -13.29
C HIS A 633 -1.73 -19.57 -14.41
N VAL A 634 -2.99 -19.18 -14.60
CA VAL A 634 -3.43 -18.34 -15.72
C VAL A 634 -4.40 -17.28 -15.23
N SER A 635 -4.08 -16.03 -15.44
CA SER A 635 -5.01 -14.92 -15.24
C SER A 635 -4.96 -13.95 -16.42
N LEU A 636 -6.14 -13.49 -16.84
CA LEU A 636 -6.34 -12.49 -17.88
C LEU A 636 -7.17 -11.35 -17.29
N SER A 637 -6.72 -10.11 -17.47
CA SER A 637 -7.44 -8.92 -17.02
C SER A 637 -7.54 -7.91 -18.15
N GLY A 638 -8.76 -7.52 -18.48
CA GLY A 638 -9.04 -6.42 -19.40
C GLY A 638 -9.56 -5.21 -18.64
N ARG A 639 -9.10 -4.01 -19.00
CA ARG A 639 -9.62 -2.75 -18.46
C ARG A 639 -10.00 -1.82 -19.60
N PHE A 640 -11.08 -1.12 -19.39
CA PHE A 640 -11.61 -0.11 -20.27
C PHE A 640 -11.96 1.13 -19.45
N ASN A 641 -11.56 2.31 -19.94
CA ASN A 641 -11.97 3.59 -19.40
C ASN A 641 -12.33 4.52 -20.57
N ARG A 642 -13.51 5.12 -20.53
CA ARG A 642 -13.98 6.13 -21.47
C ARG A 642 -14.39 7.38 -20.74
N ASN A 643 -13.97 8.54 -21.25
CA ASN A 643 -14.45 9.84 -20.86
C ASN A 643 -15.09 10.52 -22.08
N HIS A 644 -16.40 10.78 -22.01
CA HIS A 644 -17.18 11.46 -23.03
C HIS A 644 -17.46 12.89 -22.57
N PHE A 645 -16.75 13.84 -23.13
CA PHE A 645 -17.01 15.27 -22.96
C PHE A 645 -18.11 15.72 -23.90
N SER A 646 -19.09 16.47 -23.41
CA SER A 646 -20.17 17.03 -24.21
C SER A 646 -20.26 18.54 -23.93
N LYS A 647 -19.89 19.34 -24.90
CA LYS A 647 -19.92 20.80 -24.85
C LYS A 647 -19.17 21.36 -23.64
N VAL A 648 -17.95 20.87 -23.39
CA VAL A 648 -17.12 21.28 -22.26
C VAL A 648 -16.04 22.25 -22.70
N GLY A 649 -15.67 23.18 -21.81
CA GLY A 649 -14.55 24.09 -21.96
C GLY A 649 -14.87 25.31 -22.81
N GLU A 650 -13.83 26.11 -23.11
CA GLU A 650 -13.91 27.36 -23.87
C GLU A 650 -14.45 27.12 -25.29
N ASN A 651 -14.08 26.00 -25.90
CA ASN A 651 -14.43 25.65 -27.28
C ASN A 651 -15.70 24.80 -27.39
N GLN A 652 -16.45 24.61 -26.29
CA GLN A 652 -17.64 23.72 -26.27
C GLN A 652 -17.34 22.34 -26.89
N THR A 653 -16.19 21.75 -26.48
CA THR A 653 -15.66 20.53 -27.07
C THR A 653 -16.56 19.33 -26.77
N THR A 654 -16.81 18.53 -27.80
CA THR A 654 -17.46 17.21 -27.69
C THR A 654 -16.50 16.16 -28.21
N THR A 655 -16.01 15.28 -27.33
CA THR A 655 -14.99 14.28 -27.69
C THR A 655 -15.02 13.07 -26.75
N ASN A 656 -14.47 11.97 -27.24
CA ASN A 656 -14.25 10.76 -26.44
C ASN A 656 -12.75 10.56 -26.23
N VAL A 657 -12.37 10.25 -24.99
CA VAL A 657 -11.00 9.82 -24.68
C VAL A 657 -11.06 8.43 -24.05
N ASP A 658 -10.46 7.46 -24.73
CA ASP A 658 -10.52 6.05 -24.41
C ASP A 658 -9.14 5.53 -23.97
N LEU A 659 -9.13 4.69 -22.95
CA LEU A 659 -7.97 3.96 -22.48
C LEU A 659 -8.31 2.48 -22.35
N TYR A 660 -7.62 1.64 -23.11
CA TYR A 660 -7.77 0.19 -23.07
C TYR A 660 -6.50 -0.44 -22.53
N SER A 661 -6.62 -1.47 -21.70
CA SER A 661 -5.47 -2.29 -21.34
C SER A 661 -5.85 -3.75 -21.18
N ILE A 662 -4.93 -4.62 -21.54
CA ILE A 662 -5.05 -6.07 -21.37
C ILE A 662 -3.76 -6.54 -20.69
N GLU A 663 -3.91 -7.34 -19.65
CA GLU A 663 -2.80 -8.03 -18.96
C GLU A 663 -3.07 -9.52 -18.94
N GLY A 664 -2.11 -10.30 -19.41
CA GLY A 664 -2.09 -11.74 -19.27
C GLY A 664 -0.94 -12.18 -18.38
N ARG A 665 -1.20 -13.11 -17.49
CA ARG A 665 -0.19 -13.72 -16.64
C ARG A 665 -0.25 -15.24 -16.79
N PHE A 666 0.89 -15.83 -17.06
CA PHE A 666 1.12 -17.26 -17.01
C PHE A 666 2.20 -17.55 -15.98
N ALA A 667 1.92 -18.44 -15.04
CA ALA A 667 2.88 -18.83 -14.01
C ALA A 667 2.91 -20.35 -13.87
N LEU A 668 4.08 -20.95 -14.09
CA LEU A 668 4.28 -22.38 -13.88
C LEU A 668 4.21 -22.71 -12.38
N ASN A 669 4.76 -21.82 -11.57
CA ASN A 669 4.75 -21.88 -10.10
C ASN A 669 5.04 -20.46 -9.57
N PRO A 670 5.04 -20.22 -8.24
CA PRO A 670 5.31 -18.89 -7.69
C PRO A 670 6.64 -18.25 -8.11
N ARG A 671 7.60 -19.06 -8.56
CA ARG A 671 8.95 -18.61 -8.90
C ARG A 671 9.20 -18.38 -10.38
N LEU A 672 8.32 -18.87 -11.27
CA LEU A 672 8.51 -18.75 -12.71
C LEU A 672 7.24 -18.25 -13.37
N GLN A 673 7.32 -17.02 -13.91
CA GLN A 673 6.17 -16.28 -14.44
C GLN A 673 6.51 -15.57 -15.74
N LEU A 674 5.51 -15.50 -16.62
CA LEU A 674 5.49 -14.67 -17.82
C LEU A 674 4.29 -13.73 -17.71
N ILE A 675 4.52 -12.43 -17.90
CA ILE A 675 3.50 -11.40 -17.85
C ILE A 675 3.54 -10.63 -19.15
N GLY A 676 2.39 -10.49 -19.81
CA GLY A 676 2.21 -9.64 -20.97
C GLY A 676 1.21 -8.52 -20.65
N PHE A 677 1.52 -7.30 -21.02
CA PHE A 677 0.68 -6.13 -20.85
C PHE A 677 0.62 -5.34 -22.15
N TYR A 678 -0.56 -4.94 -22.53
CA TYR A 678 -0.83 -4.02 -23.63
C TYR A 678 -1.73 -2.89 -23.17
N GLN A 679 -1.42 -1.65 -23.60
CA GLN A 679 -2.25 -0.47 -23.32
C GLN A 679 -2.30 0.43 -24.54
N ARG A 680 -3.48 1.00 -24.81
CA ARG A 680 -3.72 2.01 -25.84
C ARG A 680 -4.48 3.18 -25.24
N ASN A 681 -3.98 4.40 -25.49
CA ASN A 681 -4.63 5.65 -25.12
C ASN A 681 -4.99 6.44 -26.39
N SER A 682 -6.24 6.86 -26.52
CA SER A 682 -6.68 7.65 -27.67
C SER A 682 -6.30 9.13 -27.55
N GLU A 683 -6.00 9.64 -26.34
CA GLU A 683 -5.60 11.04 -26.12
C GLU A 683 -4.36 11.43 -26.96
N ASN A 684 -3.33 10.62 -26.89
CA ASN A 684 -2.05 10.85 -27.56
C ASN A 684 -1.71 9.78 -28.59
N SER A 685 -2.71 8.95 -28.97
CA SER A 685 -2.55 7.81 -29.87
C SER A 685 -1.43 6.85 -29.45
N SER A 686 -1.12 6.79 -28.15
CA SER A 686 -0.05 5.93 -27.65
C SER A 686 -0.46 4.47 -27.53
N GLN A 687 0.52 3.60 -27.78
CA GLN A 687 0.41 2.16 -27.63
C GLN A 687 1.65 1.68 -26.86
N ASN A 688 1.43 0.90 -25.80
CA ASN A 688 2.49 0.38 -24.95
C ASN A 688 2.36 -1.14 -24.85
N TYR A 689 3.46 -1.84 -25.08
CA TYR A 689 3.60 -3.27 -24.84
C TYR A 689 4.68 -3.48 -23.78
N ASN A 690 4.42 -4.37 -22.83
CA ASN A 690 5.41 -4.84 -21.88
C ASN A 690 5.29 -6.35 -21.78
N ILE A 691 6.36 -7.07 -22.06
CA ILE A 691 6.44 -8.53 -21.88
C ILE A 691 7.58 -8.79 -20.92
N ARG A 692 7.28 -9.45 -19.81
CA ARG A 692 8.27 -9.75 -18.78
C ARG A 692 8.26 -11.22 -18.42
N PHE A 693 9.40 -11.87 -18.60
CA PHE A 693 9.71 -13.14 -18.02
C PHE A 693 10.48 -12.93 -16.72
N SER A 694 10.11 -13.65 -15.66
CA SER A 694 10.79 -13.63 -14.37
C SER A 694 10.96 -15.03 -13.82
N TRP A 695 12.18 -15.36 -13.42
CA TRP A 695 12.53 -16.62 -12.80
C TRP A 695 13.32 -16.39 -11.52
N GLU A 696 12.72 -16.73 -10.37
CA GLU A 696 13.40 -16.82 -9.09
C GLU A 696 14.08 -18.19 -8.98
N TYR A 697 15.32 -18.31 -9.47
CA TYR A 697 16.07 -19.57 -9.48
C TYR A 697 16.58 -19.98 -8.09
N GLN A 698 16.75 -19.00 -7.17
CA GLN A 698 16.98 -19.16 -5.74
C GLN A 698 16.19 -18.09 -4.98
N PRO A 699 15.93 -18.24 -3.66
CA PRO A 699 15.24 -17.22 -2.90
C PRO A 699 15.85 -15.83 -3.09
N LEU A 700 15.05 -14.86 -3.53
CA LEU A 700 15.44 -13.49 -3.84
C LEU A 700 16.57 -13.34 -4.88
N SER A 701 16.81 -14.35 -5.72
CA SER A 701 17.75 -14.32 -6.84
C SER A 701 17.01 -14.54 -8.13
N TYR A 702 17.13 -13.62 -9.07
CA TYR A 702 16.24 -13.54 -10.23
C TYR A 702 16.97 -13.45 -11.56
N ILE A 703 16.33 -14.01 -12.59
CA ILE A 703 16.59 -13.68 -13.98
C ILE A 703 15.35 -13.01 -14.54
N TYR A 704 15.53 -11.80 -15.09
CA TYR A 704 14.49 -11.05 -15.79
C TYR A 704 14.86 -10.88 -17.26
N LEU A 705 13.87 -11.10 -18.13
CA LEU A 705 13.91 -10.69 -19.52
C LEU A 705 12.68 -9.79 -19.73
N VAL A 706 12.92 -8.55 -20.12
CA VAL A 706 11.86 -7.55 -20.29
C VAL A 706 11.94 -6.98 -21.70
N PHE A 707 10.83 -6.98 -22.39
CA PHE A 707 10.63 -6.28 -23.65
C PHE A 707 9.59 -5.18 -23.42
N ASN A 708 9.96 -3.94 -23.70
CA ASN A 708 9.07 -2.79 -23.69
C ASN A 708 9.04 -2.19 -25.08
N GLN A 709 7.84 -1.90 -25.58
CA GLN A 709 7.64 -1.07 -26.77
C GLN A 709 6.68 0.05 -26.42
N GLN A 710 7.05 1.26 -26.76
CA GLN A 710 6.18 2.42 -26.70
C GLN A 710 6.09 3.05 -28.08
N ALA A 711 4.88 3.20 -28.59
CA ALA A 711 4.62 3.93 -29.82
C ALA A 711 3.70 5.11 -29.49
N PHE A 712 4.02 6.31 -29.97
CA PHE A 712 3.21 7.51 -29.75
C PHE A 712 3.35 8.50 -30.92
N ASN A 713 2.31 9.31 -31.11
CA ASN A 713 2.29 10.31 -32.16
C ASN A 713 1.95 11.68 -31.54
N PRO A 714 2.94 12.39 -30.96
CA PRO A 714 2.68 13.60 -30.17
C PRO A 714 2.09 14.76 -30.99
N TYR A 715 2.28 14.78 -32.33
CA TYR A 715 1.87 15.89 -33.19
C TYR A 715 1.12 15.44 -34.46
N MET A 716 0.67 14.16 -34.54
CA MET A 716 0.06 13.57 -35.73
C MET A 716 0.93 13.57 -37.02
N GLU A 717 2.19 13.92 -36.91
CA GLU A 717 3.09 14.02 -38.09
C GLU A 717 3.90 12.75 -38.32
N ARG A 718 4.44 12.15 -37.27
CA ARG A 718 5.20 10.88 -37.31
C ARG A 718 5.00 10.04 -36.09
N VAL A 719 4.85 8.73 -36.29
CA VAL A 719 4.83 7.76 -35.19
C VAL A 719 6.26 7.58 -34.71
N ARG A 720 6.50 7.84 -33.43
CA ARG A 720 7.76 7.51 -32.75
C ARG A 720 7.60 6.17 -32.08
N VAL A 721 8.58 5.30 -32.24
CA VAL A 721 8.58 3.97 -31.61
C VAL A 721 9.89 3.78 -30.85
N GLU A 722 9.76 3.42 -29.61
CA GLU A 722 10.86 3.06 -28.72
C GLU A 722 10.73 1.59 -28.35
N ASN A 723 11.76 0.81 -28.57
CA ASN A 723 11.86 -0.57 -28.15
C ASN A 723 13.01 -0.71 -27.17
N HIS A 724 12.77 -1.37 -26.05
CA HIS A 724 13.75 -1.65 -25.01
C HIS A 724 13.74 -3.14 -24.69
N VAL A 725 14.88 -3.79 -24.87
CA VAL A 725 15.10 -5.17 -24.45
C VAL A 725 16.08 -5.15 -23.28
N ILE A 726 15.65 -5.66 -22.14
CA ILE A 726 16.45 -5.63 -20.92
C ILE A 726 16.62 -7.05 -20.38
N THR A 727 17.85 -7.42 -20.09
CA THR A 727 18.18 -8.65 -19.37
C THR A 727 18.84 -8.27 -18.04
N LYS A 728 18.32 -8.79 -16.94
CA LYS A 728 18.92 -8.60 -15.61
C LYS A 728 19.07 -9.94 -14.90
N ILE A 729 20.25 -10.14 -14.33
CA ILE A 729 20.55 -11.31 -13.48
C ILE A 729 20.97 -10.76 -12.11
N SER A 730 20.34 -11.22 -11.06
CA SER A 730 20.70 -10.89 -9.68
C SER A 730 20.92 -12.15 -8.86
N TYR A 731 21.84 -12.11 -7.92
CA TYR A 731 22.17 -13.21 -7.04
C TYR A 731 22.26 -12.73 -5.59
N LEU A 732 21.45 -13.31 -4.70
CA LEU A 732 21.52 -13.03 -3.28
C LEU A 732 22.39 -14.05 -2.56
N LYS A 733 23.38 -13.59 -1.82
CA LYS A 733 24.12 -14.38 -0.85
C LYS A 733 23.99 -13.79 0.55
N GLN A 734 23.70 -14.66 1.50
CA GLN A 734 23.61 -14.33 2.91
C GLN A 734 24.77 -15.00 3.65
N PHE A 735 25.45 -14.22 4.55
CA PHE A 735 26.57 -14.64 5.35
C PHE A 735 26.22 -14.66 6.83
#